data_3061977c607d910f80c876c252fb33e3
#
_entry.id   3061977c607d910f80c876c252fb33e3
#
_cell.length_a   1.000
_cell.length_b   1.000
_cell.length_c   1.000
_cell.angle_alpha   90.00
_cell.angle_beta   90.00
_cell.angle_gamma   90.00
#
_symmetry.space_group_name_H-M   'P 1'
#
loop_
_entity.id
_entity.type
_entity.pdbx_description
1 polymer ?
#
loop_
_entity_poly.entity_id
_entity_poly.type
_entity_poly.pdbx_seq_one_letter_code
_entity_poly.pdbx_strand_id
1 'polypeptide(L)'
;MKPTVLILCLTLLSGANSIFAQKQINMCNSTGKTFEGIGVVNGGGATSVLLKDYPEPQRSQMMDLIYKPMFAGSVSAILVEIPGDGNSTQGSMPAHSHFRGDNNPRRGYMWWVMQEAKKRNPELPLDATAWSAPGWVGSWWSKDMSDFYISWLLDLRHVYGLELDAIGCHNEKGKDYDFAKLFRKELNERGFSNVRLHGFDNWGRRKVNFLPDMLTDTELREALDIISAHTFSEIPLSAENKAIVEQLGKPLWNTEDHIYKEGFDALISIVECFNENYIISGATKVMNYYDIAGVYPMQPHSVFPAAILAHEPWSGHYSVREALWGYAHYGQFTKIGWQYVDDGCMSLDGSGSMITLKDPATGDYSIIIETKNAEAVQELDIVMGKGFSRAPLCVWYSDAEKQFIRLEDIRQKNGKFSIRLEPDAVYSISTTTGQQKGAFSGIPEPKPFPMPYAEDFDGYANPDEWGWLPHYTADILGAFELSERPDRDGMCIRQVVGHSTLSWAPKWHHYTILGDVDWKDYEVSADVWLNPGDEAGVMGRVYNVGIGYGVWVKGYYMKIDEMGNCSLIKSCGKVNKKELIGDAEQQAMIKARKDFEEGGEFVIDSMRVEGLTPCSWHTLKLRFEGDEITGYVDGKQVVHAVSDQYGNGMAGLIAPMMGTTNISTPYFDNLSIKPLGRTSANNLTPVSGVVPLYPHKK
;
A
#
# COMPACT_ATOMS: atom_id res chain seq x y z
N MET A 1 -64.47 -7.90 -53.27
CA MET A 1 -63.47 -7.12 -52.59
C MET A 1 -63.92 -6.88 -51.16
N LYS A 2 -63.31 -7.57 -50.19
CA LYS A 2 -63.58 -7.37 -48.77
C LYS A 2 -62.43 -6.53 -48.20
N PRO A 3 -62.70 -5.53 -47.35
CA PRO A 3 -61.57 -4.80 -46.69
C PRO A 3 -61.13 -5.55 -45.46
N THR A 4 -59.83 -5.76 -45.40
CA THR A 4 -59.12 -6.31 -44.24
C THR A 4 -58.88 -5.17 -43.26
N VAL A 5 -59.42 -5.31 -42.03
CA VAL A 5 -59.15 -4.39 -40.91
C VAL A 5 -57.88 -4.84 -40.22
N LEU A 6 -56.89 -3.97 -40.23
CA LEU A 6 -55.63 -4.15 -39.51
C LEU A 6 -55.80 -3.63 -38.07
N ILE A 7 -55.88 -4.54 -37.09
CA ILE A 7 -55.88 -4.20 -35.67
C ILE A 7 -54.43 -4.01 -35.22
N LEU A 8 -54.08 -2.76 -34.90
CA LEU A 8 -52.79 -2.40 -34.34
C LEU A 8 -52.86 -2.60 -32.80
N CYS A 9 -52.32 -3.69 -32.28
CA CYS A 9 -52.13 -3.86 -30.86
C CYS A 9 -50.98 -2.96 -30.37
N LEU A 10 -51.27 -1.84 -29.74
CA LEU A 10 -50.32 -1.10 -28.92
C LEU A 10 -50.11 -1.90 -27.62
N THR A 11 -48.98 -2.58 -27.51
CA THR A 11 -48.49 -3.07 -26.21
C THR A 11 -47.88 -1.89 -25.47
N LEU A 12 -48.63 -1.33 -24.53
CA LEU A 12 -48.07 -0.48 -23.47
C LEU A 12 -47.19 -1.34 -22.58
N LEU A 13 -45.88 -1.26 -22.77
CA LEU A 13 -44.91 -1.69 -21.79
C LEU A 13 -44.95 -0.68 -20.63
N SER A 14 -45.86 -0.88 -19.70
CA SER A 14 -45.73 -0.31 -18.36
C SER A 14 -44.60 -1.06 -17.67
N GLY A 15 -43.39 -0.47 -17.63
CA GLY A 15 -42.36 -0.89 -16.73
C GLY A 15 -42.86 -0.68 -15.31
N ALA A 16 -43.42 -1.71 -14.70
CA ALA A 16 -43.69 -1.71 -13.28
C ALA A 16 -42.32 -1.80 -12.60
N ASN A 17 -41.78 -0.68 -12.11
CA ASN A 17 -40.69 -0.71 -11.16
C ASN A 17 -41.19 -1.52 -9.95
N SER A 18 -40.64 -2.72 -9.77
CA SER A 18 -40.93 -3.51 -8.59
C SER A 18 -40.39 -2.72 -7.38
N ILE A 19 -41.25 -2.43 -6.43
CA ILE A 19 -40.87 -1.81 -5.15
C ILE A 19 -40.94 -2.93 -4.12
N PHE A 20 -39.84 -3.13 -3.37
CA PHE A 20 -39.88 -4.03 -2.22
C PHE A 20 -40.82 -3.45 -1.16
N ALA A 21 -41.48 -4.35 -0.40
CA ALA A 21 -42.34 -3.93 0.68
C ALA A 21 -41.64 -2.95 1.61
N GLN A 22 -42.34 -1.84 1.93
CA GLN A 22 -41.85 -0.81 2.85
C GLN A 22 -41.54 -1.43 4.20
N LYS A 23 -40.25 -1.30 4.64
CA LYS A 23 -39.77 -1.87 5.90
C LYS A 23 -39.64 -0.78 6.95
N GLN A 24 -40.25 -0.98 8.11
CA GLN A 24 -40.05 -0.09 9.25
C GLN A 24 -38.89 -0.56 10.13
N ILE A 25 -37.92 0.32 10.39
CA ILE A 25 -36.77 0.09 11.26
C ILE A 25 -36.92 0.99 12.49
N ASN A 26 -37.00 0.37 13.67
CA ASN A 26 -37.11 1.09 14.93
C ASN A 26 -35.76 1.09 15.64
N MET A 27 -35.07 2.21 15.59
CA MET A 27 -33.81 2.40 16.30
C MET A 27 -34.10 2.75 17.75
N CYS A 28 -34.16 1.74 18.58
CA CYS A 28 -34.21 1.91 20.03
C CYS A 28 -32.81 2.32 20.52
N ASN A 29 -32.60 2.47 21.78
CA ASN A 29 -31.32 2.92 22.31
C ASN A 29 -30.36 1.71 22.56
N SER A 30 -30.34 0.72 21.68
CA SER A 30 -29.36 -0.36 21.75
C SER A 30 -27.98 0.22 21.51
N THR A 31 -27.09 0.09 22.49
CA THR A 31 -25.70 0.49 22.37
C THR A 31 -24.89 -0.74 21.99
N GLY A 32 -24.42 -0.75 20.76
CA GLY A 32 -23.44 -1.70 20.27
C GLY A 32 -22.02 -1.35 20.71
N LYS A 33 -21.05 -1.90 20.01
CA LYS A 33 -19.62 -1.65 20.27
C LYS A 33 -19.24 -0.21 19.92
N THR A 34 -18.09 0.22 20.46
CA THR A 34 -17.51 1.52 20.12
C THR A 34 -16.82 1.45 18.76
N PHE A 35 -17.06 2.42 17.92
CA PHE A 35 -16.37 2.58 16.64
C PHE A 35 -14.94 3.08 16.86
N GLU A 36 -13.97 2.40 16.30
CA GLU A 36 -12.54 2.70 16.44
C GLU A 36 -11.88 3.19 15.15
N GLY A 37 -12.65 3.35 14.08
CA GLY A 37 -12.22 4.02 12.86
C GLY A 37 -12.31 3.17 11.60
N ILE A 38 -12.24 3.85 10.48
CA ILE A 38 -11.94 3.28 9.16
C ILE A 38 -10.67 3.95 8.62
N GLY A 39 -9.87 3.19 7.92
CA GLY A 39 -8.61 3.75 7.48
C GLY A 39 -7.97 3.01 6.32
N VAL A 40 -6.71 3.34 6.16
CA VAL A 40 -5.87 2.89 5.07
C VAL A 40 -4.57 2.31 5.59
N VAL A 41 -4.05 1.32 4.88
CA VAL A 41 -2.69 0.82 5.07
C VAL A 41 -1.75 1.62 4.17
N ASN A 42 -0.65 2.13 4.72
CA ASN A 42 0.49 2.63 3.96
C ASN A 42 1.69 1.73 4.27
N GLY A 43 1.77 0.63 3.54
CA GLY A 43 2.70 -0.46 3.80
C GLY A 43 2.52 -1.59 2.79
N GLY A 44 3.11 -2.74 3.05
CA GLY A 44 3.20 -3.82 2.07
C GLY A 44 4.30 -3.53 1.04
N GLY A 45 5.39 -2.92 1.48
CA GLY A 45 6.49 -2.44 0.69
C GLY A 45 6.39 -0.95 0.36
N ALA A 46 7.08 -0.55 -0.68
CA ALA A 46 7.25 0.84 -1.06
C ALA A 46 6.01 1.44 -1.76
N THR A 47 4.80 1.28 -1.19
CA THR A 47 3.52 1.71 -1.80
C THR A 47 3.48 3.19 -2.18
N SER A 48 4.25 4.02 -1.49
CA SER A 48 4.28 5.47 -1.71
C SER A 48 5.68 6.01 -2.03
N VAL A 49 6.58 5.18 -2.55
CA VAL A 49 7.98 5.58 -2.79
C VAL A 49 8.12 6.76 -3.75
N LEU A 50 7.31 6.83 -4.80
CA LEU A 50 7.32 7.95 -5.74
C LEU A 50 6.66 9.22 -5.19
N LEU A 51 5.87 9.12 -4.12
CA LEU A 51 5.25 10.29 -3.49
C LEU A 51 6.30 11.28 -2.96
N LYS A 52 7.48 10.78 -2.53
CA LYS A 52 8.60 11.61 -2.08
C LYS A 52 9.08 12.60 -3.16
N ASP A 53 8.92 12.23 -4.43
CA ASP A 53 9.41 12.97 -5.59
C ASP A 53 8.35 13.88 -6.23
N TYR A 54 7.14 13.90 -5.68
CA TYR A 54 6.11 14.81 -6.19
C TYR A 54 6.40 16.27 -5.82
N PRO A 55 6.19 17.19 -6.77
CA PRO A 55 6.29 18.62 -6.48
C PRO A 55 5.15 19.09 -5.60
N GLU A 56 5.34 20.23 -4.94
CA GLU A 56 4.25 20.97 -4.34
C GLU A 56 3.54 21.87 -5.38
N PRO A 57 2.23 22.01 -5.33
CA PRO A 57 1.33 21.58 -4.24
C PRO A 57 0.77 20.16 -4.39
N GLN A 58 1.11 19.39 -5.44
CA GLN A 58 0.48 18.11 -5.75
C GLN A 58 0.66 17.08 -4.64
N ARG A 59 1.85 17.01 -4.05
CA ARG A 59 2.13 16.12 -2.92
C ARG A 59 1.22 16.43 -1.72
N SER A 60 1.10 17.70 -1.34
CA SER A 60 0.19 18.14 -0.28
C SER A 60 -1.28 17.89 -0.62
N GLN A 61 -1.69 18.07 -1.88
CA GLN A 61 -3.05 17.81 -2.33
C GLN A 61 -3.46 16.35 -2.13
N MET A 62 -2.60 15.41 -2.50
CA MET A 62 -2.87 13.97 -2.31
C MET A 62 -3.03 13.61 -0.83
N MET A 63 -2.16 14.13 0.04
CA MET A 63 -2.28 13.95 1.48
C MET A 63 -3.56 14.59 2.05
N ASP A 64 -3.97 15.75 1.54
CA ASP A 64 -5.24 16.39 1.92
C ASP A 64 -6.45 15.53 1.54
N LEU A 65 -6.46 14.96 0.34
CA LEU A 65 -7.54 14.10 -0.15
C LEU A 65 -7.78 12.85 0.73
N ILE A 66 -6.73 12.33 1.36
CA ILE A 66 -6.85 11.14 2.22
C ILE A 66 -7.14 11.55 3.67
N TYR A 67 -6.34 12.47 4.27
CA TYR A 67 -6.26 12.62 5.72
C TYR A 67 -6.98 13.86 6.29
N LYS A 68 -7.33 14.85 5.47
CA LYS A 68 -7.94 16.09 5.97
C LYS A 68 -9.38 15.86 6.42
N PRO A 69 -9.73 16.17 7.70
CA PRO A 69 -11.08 15.98 8.20
C PRO A 69 -12.12 16.76 7.40
N MET A 70 -13.29 16.17 7.19
CA MET A 70 -14.44 16.75 6.48
C MET A 70 -14.13 17.16 5.03
N PHE A 71 -13.14 16.51 4.40
CA PHE A 71 -12.71 16.79 3.04
C PHE A 71 -12.30 15.49 2.34
N ALA A 72 -12.91 15.20 1.18
CA ALA A 72 -12.65 14.00 0.39
C ALA A 72 -12.71 12.71 1.23
N GLY A 73 -11.68 11.85 1.23
CA GLY A 73 -11.68 10.57 1.94
C GLY A 73 -11.86 10.70 3.45
N SER A 74 -11.18 11.68 4.06
CA SER A 74 -11.29 11.97 5.51
C SER A 74 -11.14 10.72 6.39
N VAL A 75 -10.16 9.85 6.07
CA VAL A 75 -9.96 8.60 6.84
C VAL A 75 -9.65 8.91 8.30
N SER A 76 -10.12 8.05 9.20
CA SER A 76 -9.99 8.23 10.64
C SER A 76 -8.91 7.36 11.28
N ALA A 77 -8.13 6.60 10.48
CA ALA A 77 -7.02 5.78 10.96
C ALA A 77 -5.99 5.55 9.84
N ILE A 78 -4.75 5.30 10.22
CA ILE A 78 -3.67 4.86 9.33
C ILE A 78 -2.90 3.71 10.00
N LEU A 79 -2.54 2.69 9.22
CA LEU A 79 -1.58 1.67 9.58
C LEU A 79 -0.37 1.80 8.66
N VAL A 80 0.82 1.95 9.23
CA VAL A 80 2.06 2.10 8.47
C VAL A 80 2.96 0.88 8.59
N GLU A 81 3.78 0.63 7.58
CA GLU A 81 4.85 -0.36 7.69
C GLU A 81 6.02 0.18 8.50
N ILE A 82 6.57 -0.64 9.40
CA ILE A 82 7.89 -0.45 9.96
C ILE A 82 8.89 -1.02 8.96
N PRO A 83 9.68 -0.18 8.25
CA PRO A 83 10.53 -0.61 7.15
C PRO A 83 11.62 -1.59 7.58
N GLY A 84 11.88 -2.63 6.77
CA GLY A 84 12.81 -3.69 7.12
C GLY A 84 13.76 -4.15 6.01
N ASP A 85 14.06 -3.33 4.99
CA ASP A 85 14.96 -3.60 3.86
C ASP A 85 14.53 -4.74 2.93
N GLY A 86 13.53 -5.50 3.30
CA GLY A 86 13.02 -6.63 2.53
C GLY A 86 11.83 -6.25 1.66
N ASN A 87 11.62 -6.98 0.57
CA ASN A 87 10.42 -6.81 -0.24
C ASN A 87 9.20 -7.28 0.55
N SER A 88 8.22 -6.39 0.64
CA SER A 88 6.98 -6.58 1.40
C SER A 88 5.73 -6.64 0.50
N THR A 89 5.89 -6.78 -0.78
CA THR A 89 4.95 -6.93 -1.90
C THR A 89 5.28 -5.99 -3.06
N GLN A 90 5.33 -4.67 -2.85
CA GLN A 90 5.54 -3.67 -3.91
C GLN A 90 6.98 -3.19 -4.00
N GLY A 91 7.85 -3.69 -3.16
CA GLY A 91 9.24 -3.31 -3.04
C GLY A 91 9.68 -3.26 -1.60
N SER A 92 10.85 -2.70 -1.35
CA SER A 92 11.42 -2.53 -0.03
C SER A 92 11.50 -1.06 0.37
N MET A 93 11.48 -0.83 1.67
CA MET A 93 11.80 0.46 2.26
C MET A 93 13.01 0.31 3.17
N PRO A 94 13.93 1.30 3.20
CA PRO A 94 15.12 1.24 4.03
C PRO A 94 14.76 1.24 5.51
N ALA A 95 15.31 0.28 6.24
CA ALA A 95 15.19 0.20 7.68
C ALA A 95 15.96 1.34 8.37
N HIS A 96 15.45 1.81 9.50
CA HIS A 96 16.21 2.74 10.34
C HIS A 96 17.52 2.12 10.87
N SER A 97 17.64 0.80 10.80
CA SER A 97 18.78 0.02 11.31
C SER A 97 19.08 -1.16 10.37
N HIS A 98 19.99 -1.01 9.42
CA HIS A 98 20.37 -2.07 8.48
C HIS A 98 21.16 -3.21 9.11
N PHE A 99 21.92 -2.91 10.17
CA PHE A 99 22.73 -3.87 10.93
C PHE A 99 22.72 -3.51 12.41
N ARG A 100 23.12 -4.44 13.24
CA ARG A 100 23.13 -4.24 14.70
C ARG A 100 24.04 -3.07 15.10
N GLY A 101 23.48 -2.10 15.78
CA GLY A 101 24.16 -0.87 16.22
C GLY A 101 24.13 0.28 15.20
N ASP A 102 23.60 0.06 14.02
CA ASP A 102 23.22 1.14 13.11
C ASP A 102 21.85 1.69 13.54
N ASN A 103 21.72 3.00 13.57
CA ASN A 103 20.44 3.67 13.79
C ASN A 103 20.44 5.03 13.12
N ASN A 104 19.58 5.18 12.11
CA ASN A 104 19.36 6.45 11.44
C ASN A 104 17.88 6.77 11.32
N PRO A 105 17.35 7.64 12.19
CA PRO A 105 15.92 7.99 12.18
C PRO A 105 15.52 8.90 11.02
N ARG A 106 16.41 9.18 10.08
CA ARG A 106 16.11 9.97 8.87
C ARG A 106 15.93 9.11 7.62
N ARG A 107 16.16 7.80 7.70
CA ARG A 107 15.99 6.89 6.56
C ARG A 107 14.53 6.70 6.18
N GLY A 108 14.28 6.70 4.87
CA GLY A 108 12.97 6.45 4.29
C GLY A 108 12.01 7.62 4.40
N TYR A 109 10.78 7.37 3.99
CA TYR A 109 9.72 8.39 3.92
C TYR A 109 8.56 8.12 4.90
N MET A 110 8.53 6.99 5.60
CA MET A 110 7.40 6.62 6.45
C MET A 110 7.19 7.58 7.64
N TRP A 111 8.28 8.09 8.22
CA TRP A 111 8.23 9.13 9.24
C TRP A 111 7.51 10.39 8.73
N TRP A 112 7.82 10.78 7.50
CA TRP A 112 7.19 11.92 6.83
C TRP A 112 5.71 11.68 6.58
N VAL A 113 5.31 10.49 6.12
CA VAL A 113 3.89 10.13 5.93
C VAL A 113 3.10 10.33 7.22
N MET A 114 3.61 9.82 8.35
CA MET A 114 2.95 9.97 9.65
C MET A 114 2.87 11.45 10.09
N GLN A 115 3.94 12.22 9.91
CA GLN A 115 3.93 13.65 10.22
C GLN A 115 2.90 14.41 9.38
N GLU A 116 2.85 14.17 8.08
CA GLU A 116 1.91 14.84 7.16
C GLU A 116 0.46 14.43 7.43
N ALA A 117 0.22 13.18 7.80
CA ALA A 117 -1.10 12.72 8.21
C ALA A 117 -1.56 13.41 9.52
N LYS A 118 -0.70 13.43 10.55
CA LYS A 118 -0.98 14.11 11.83
C LYS A 118 -1.09 15.63 11.70
N LYS A 119 -0.36 16.25 10.80
CA LYS A 119 -0.47 17.69 10.52
C LYS A 119 -1.87 18.07 10.00
N ARG A 120 -2.50 17.19 9.21
CA ARG A 120 -3.86 17.38 8.68
C ARG A 120 -4.94 17.00 9.67
N ASN A 121 -4.72 15.92 10.39
CA ASN A 121 -5.63 15.41 11.41
C ASN A 121 -4.85 15.08 12.70
N PRO A 122 -4.70 16.03 13.64
CA PRO A 122 -4.00 15.79 14.90
C PRO A 122 -4.57 14.65 15.73
N GLU A 123 -5.87 14.36 15.59
CA GLU A 123 -6.56 13.28 16.31
C GLU A 123 -6.42 11.90 15.63
N LEU A 124 -5.78 11.82 14.45
CA LEU A 124 -5.62 10.57 13.72
C LEU A 124 -4.79 9.57 14.52
N PRO A 125 -5.32 8.41 14.92
CA PRO A 125 -4.53 7.38 15.57
C PRO A 125 -3.52 6.77 14.57
N LEU A 126 -2.31 6.55 15.05
CA LEU A 126 -1.24 5.90 14.32
C LEU A 126 -1.12 4.45 14.75
N ASP A 127 -1.06 3.56 13.77
CA ASP A 127 -0.86 2.14 13.93
C ASP A 127 0.31 1.68 13.06
N ALA A 128 1.05 0.66 13.46
CA ALA A 128 2.19 0.17 12.71
C ALA A 128 2.39 -1.34 12.85
N THR A 129 2.92 -1.97 11.82
CA THR A 129 3.41 -3.35 11.87
C THR A 129 4.54 -3.54 10.85
N ALA A 130 5.29 -4.64 10.92
CA ALA A 130 6.34 -4.96 9.96
C ALA A 130 5.93 -6.11 9.05
N TRP A 131 6.29 -5.99 7.76
CA TRP A 131 6.23 -7.08 6.76
C TRP A 131 7.59 -7.71 6.52
N SER A 132 8.65 -6.95 6.76
CA SER A 132 10.05 -7.38 6.60
C SER A 132 10.87 -6.93 7.80
N ALA A 133 12.10 -7.47 7.93
CA ALA A 133 13.05 -7.02 8.93
C ALA A 133 14.48 -7.19 8.41
N PRO A 134 15.44 -6.36 8.89
CA PRO A 134 16.84 -6.48 8.54
C PRO A 134 17.42 -7.85 8.91
N GLY A 135 18.42 -8.29 8.17
CA GLY A 135 19.02 -9.62 8.35
C GLY A 135 19.63 -9.88 9.74
N TRP A 136 20.05 -8.82 10.45
CA TRP A 136 20.61 -8.95 11.80
C TRP A 136 19.58 -9.40 12.85
N VAL A 137 18.30 -9.21 12.59
CA VAL A 137 17.21 -9.66 13.47
C VAL A 137 17.14 -11.19 13.54
N GLY A 138 17.53 -11.88 12.46
CA GLY A 138 17.71 -13.34 12.39
C GLY A 138 16.42 -14.16 12.41
N SER A 139 15.41 -13.79 13.17
CA SER A 139 14.12 -14.49 13.27
C SER A 139 12.97 -13.55 13.55
N TRP A 140 11.80 -13.82 12.96
CA TRP A 140 10.57 -13.06 13.17
C TRP A 140 10.13 -12.95 14.63
N TRP A 141 10.36 -14.02 15.40
CA TRP A 141 9.88 -14.19 16.76
C TRP A 141 11.05 -14.21 17.74
N SER A 142 11.78 -13.10 17.83
CA SER A 142 13.02 -12.99 18.60
C SER A 142 13.07 -11.73 19.44
N LYS A 143 13.96 -11.73 20.46
CA LYS A 143 14.27 -10.52 21.21
C LYS A 143 14.80 -9.41 20.32
N ASP A 144 15.59 -9.76 19.28
CA ASP A 144 16.13 -8.80 18.33
C ASP A 144 15.03 -8.12 17.52
N MET A 145 13.95 -8.85 17.17
CA MET A 145 12.76 -8.25 16.53
C MET A 145 12.06 -7.26 17.47
N SER A 146 11.93 -7.61 18.74
CA SER A 146 11.39 -6.69 19.74
C SER A 146 12.26 -5.44 19.88
N ASP A 147 13.61 -5.59 19.94
CA ASP A 147 14.53 -4.46 20.02
C ASP A 147 14.46 -3.57 18.77
N PHE A 148 14.30 -4.15 17.59
CA PHE A 148 14.10 -3.43 16.35
C PHE A 148 12.84 -2.56 16.40
N TYR A 149 11.71 -3.08 16.86
CA TYR A 149 10.48 -2.31 17.06
C TYR A 149 10.66 -1.20 18.09
N ILE A 150 11.27 -1.52 19.23
CA ILE A 150 11.47 -0.54 20.32
C ILE A 150 12.38 0.61 19.86
N SER A 151 13.45 0.33 19.11
CA SER A 151 14.31 1.40 18.59
C SER A 151 13.56 2.32 17.65
N TRP A 152 12.72 1.77 16.77
CA TRP A 152 11.87 2.54 15.88
C TRP A 152 10.86 3.42 16.64
N LEU A 153 10.22 2.89 17.69
CA LEU A 153 9.30 3.64 18.57
C LEU A 153 10.02 4.78 19.32
N LEU A 154 11.25 4.55 19.77
CA LEU A 154 12.06 5.58 20.42
C LEU A 154 12.39 6.73 19.46
N ASP A 155 12.73 6.41 18.22
CA ASP A 155 12.99 7.42 17.18
C ASP A 155 11.72 8.20 16.84
N LEU A 156 10.59 7.53 16.69
CA LEU A 156 9.29 8.18 16.45
C LEU A 156 8.98 9.20 17.55
N ARG A 157 9.20 8.84 18.80
CA ARG A 157 8.98 9.72 19.95
C ARG A 157 9.98 10.86 20.03
N HIS A 158 11.29 10.55 19.98
CA HIS A 158 12.33 11.52 20.31
C HIS A 158 12.66 12.46 19.14
N VAL A 159 12.59 11.98 17.91
CA VAL A 159 12.93 12.76 16.72
C VAL A 159 11.71 13.46 16.13
N TYR A 160 10.58 12.78 16.11
CA TYR A 160 9.37 13.26 15.43
C TYR A 160 8.28 13.76 16.38
N GLY A 161 8.41 13.48 17.70
CA GLY A 161 7.41 13.90 18.69
C GLY A 161 6.06 13.22 18.50
N LEU A 162 6.04 12.04 17.91
CA LEU A 162 4.86 11.24 17.63
C LEU A 162 4.84 9.97 18.50
N GLU A 163 3.64 9.49 18.77
CA GLU A 163 3.41 8.23 19.48
C GLU A 163 2.49 7.36 18.65
N LEU A 164 2.67 6.04 18.74
CA LEU A 164 1.69 5.10 18.23
C LEU A 164 0.54 4.90 19.21
N ASP A 165 -0.66 4.68 18.68
CA ASP A 165 -1.82 4.21 19.43
C ASP A 165 -1.86 2.68 19.50
N ALA A 166 -1.35 2.01 18.46
CA ALA A 166 -1.27 0.56 18.41
C ALA A 166 -0.05 0.06 17.61
N ILE A 167 0.35 -1.19 17.83
CA ILE A 167 1.39 -1.87 17.08
C ILE A 167 1.04 -3.35 16.93
N GLY A 168 1.29 -3.91 15.73
CA GLY A 168 1.12 -5.33 15.44
C GLY A 168 2.34 -6.17 15.79
N CYS A 169 2.11 -7.45 16.14
CA CYS A 169 3.19 -8.39 16.35
C CYS A 169 4.01 -8.64 15.08
N HIS A 170 3.33 -8.87 13.96
CA HIS A 170 3.90 -9.04 12.62
C HIS A 170 2.81 -9.26 11.58
N ASN A 171 3.06 -8.86 10.33
CA ASN A 171 2.14 -9.09 9.23
C ASN A 171 2.26 -10.54 8.68
N GLU A 172 1.19 -11.32 8.73
CA GLU A 172 0.98 -12.60 8.01
C GLU A 172 2.08 -13.68 8.17
N LYS A 173 2.76 -13.75 9.30
CA LYS A 173 3.80 -14.77 9.55
C LYS A 173 3.41 -15.84 10.58
N GLY A 174 2.11 -15.98 10.82
CA GLY A 174 1.61 -16.94 11.80
C GLY A 174 1.49 -16.32 13.19
N LYS A 175 1.76 -17.09 14.22
CA LYS A 175 1.62 -16.67 15.61
C LYS A 175 2.76 -17.20 16.47
N ASP A 176 3.18 -16.40 17.44
CA ASP A 176 4.11 -16.82 18.49
C ASP A 176 3.70 -16.16 19.81
N TYR A 177 3.31 -16.97 20.77
CA TYR A 177 2.78 -16.49 22.05
C TYR A 177 3.89 -15.96 22.96
N ASP A 178 5.04 -16.61 22.95
CA ASP A 178 6.18 -16.18 23.76
C ASP A 178 6.70 -14.82 23.28
N PHE A 179 6.70 -14.61 21.96
CA PHE A 179 7.03 -13.30 21.40
C PHE A 179 6.00 -12.23 21.80
N ALA A 180 4.71 -12.50 21.71
CA ALA A 180 3.68 -11.52 22.09
C ALA A 180 3.82 -11.10 23.56
N LYS A 181 4.06 -12.06 24.45
CA LYS A 181 4.30 -11.81 25.89
C LYS A 181 5.60 -11.03 26.12
N LEU A 182 6.69 -11.43 25.44
CA LEU A 182 7.97 -10.73 25.50
C LEU A 182 7.81 -9.28 25.02
N PHE A 183 7.20 -9.08 23.85
CA PHE A 183 7.07 -7.75 23.26
C PHE A 183 6.19 -6.83 24.12
N ARG A 184 5.08 -7.32 24.69
CA ARG A 184 4.27 -6.56 25.67
C ARG A 184 5.08 -6.14 26.88
N LYS A 185 5.89 -7.05 27.43
CA LYS A 185 6.79 -6.75 28.54
C LYS A 185 7.79 -5.65 28.18
N GLU A 186 8.48 -5.77 27.03
CA GLU A 186 9.44 -4.77 26.56
C GLU A 186 8.79 -3.40 26.33
N LEU A 187 7.60 -3.36 25.72
CA LEU A 187 6.84 -2.12 25.56
C LEU A 187 6.58 -1.44 26.92
N ASN A 188 6.18 -2.20 27.92
CA ASN A 188 5.92 -1.68 29.25
C ASN A 188 7.20 -1.15 29.94
N GLU A 189 8.28 -1.91 29.88
CA GLU A 189 9.57 -1.57 30.51
C GLU A 189 10.25 -0.37 29.86
N ARG A 190 10.02 -0.14 28.55
CA ARG A 190 10.59 0.96 27.79
C ARG A 190 9.70 2.21 27.72
N GLY A 191 8.59 2.24 28.49
CA GLY A 191 7.72 3.40 28.60
C GLY A 191 6.69 3.55 27.47
N PHE A 192 6.32 2.44 26.84
CA PHE A 192 5.28 2.34 25.81
C PHE A 192 4.06 1.55 26.26
N SER A 193 3.76 1.56 27.57
CA SER A 193 2.61 0.83 28.14
C SER A 193 1.26 1.28 27.57
N ASN A 194 1.18 2.49 27.03
CA ASN A 194 -0.04 3.02 26.40
C ASN A 194 -0.22 2.56 24.95
N VAL A 195 0.82 2.02 24.31
CA VAL A 195 0.73 1.48 22.95
C VAL A 195 0.03 0.13 23.01
N ARG A 196 -1.13 0.01 22.39
CA ARG A 196 -1.91 -1.24 22.38
C ARG A 196 -1.26 -2.25 21.44
N LEU A 197 -1.11 -3.49 21.89
CA LEU A 197 -0.57 -4.58 21.07
C LEU A 197 -1.72 -5.35 20.42
N HIS A 198 -1.67 -5.49 19.10
CA HIS A 198 -2.60 -6.33 18.36
C HIS A 198 -1.89 -7.55 17.75
N GLY A 199 -2.61 -8.61 17.58
CA GLY A 199 -2.06 -9.84 17.03
C GLY A 199 -3.15 -10.70 16.41
N PHE A 200 -2.83 -11.50 15.41
CA PHE A 200 -1.49 -11.65 14.76
C PHE A 200 -1.55 -11.32 13.27
N ASP A 201 -2.50 -10.51 12.82
CA ASP A 201 -2.62 -9.97 11.45
C ASP A 201 -2.48 -11.01 10.35
N ASN A 202 -3.07 -12.19 10.56
CA ASN A 202 -3.07 -13.27 9.57
C ASN A 202 -4.32 -13.22 8.70
N TRP A 203 -4.23 -13.82 7.51
CA TRP A 203 -5.34 -14.01 6.60
C TRP A 203 -5.75 -15.49 6.47
N GLY A 204 -6.78 -15.76 5.67
CA GLY A 204 -7.25 -17.10 5.42
C GLY A 204 -8.09 -17.70 6.55
N ARG A 205 -8.42 -18.98 6.44
CA ARG A 205 -9.37 -19.66 7.35
C ARG A 205 -8.86 -19.86 8.78
N ARG A 206 -7.54 -19.81 8.97
CA ARG A 206 -6.89 -20.01 10.28
C ARG A 206 -6.42 -18.72 10.94
N LYS A 207 -6.78 -17.57 10.40
CA LYS A 207 -6.30 -16.25 10.82
C LYS A 207 -6.50 -15.94 12.30
N VAL A 208 -7.51 -16.51 12.92
CA VAL A 208 -7.84 -16.33 14.34
C VAL A 208 -7.75 -17.64 15.17
N ASN A 209 -6.94 -18.60 14.76
CA ASN A 209 -6.79 -19.87 15.43
C ASN A 209 -6.12 -19.81 16.83
N PHE A 210 -5.75 -18.61 17.28
CA PHE A 210 -5.23 -18.32 18.60
C PHE A 210 -6.34 -17.98 19.63
N LEU A 211 -7.55 -17.70 19.19
CA LEU A 211 -8.65 -17.29 20.07
C LEU A 211 -8.96 -18.29 21.21
N PRO A 212 -9.06 -19.60 20.95
CA PRO A 212 -9.29 -20.56 22.03
C PRO A 212 -8.19 -20.54 23.09
N ASP A 213 -6.94 -20.34 22.66
CA ASP A 213 -5.78 -20.33 23.56
C ASP A 213 -5.82 -19.10 24.48
N MET A 214 -6.34 -17.94 24.02
CA MET A 214 -6.52 -16.74 24.85
C MET A 214 -7.53 -16.94 26.01
N LEU A 215 -8.43 -17.92 25.92
CA LEU A 215 -9.35 -18.23 27.02
C LEU A 215 -8.64 -18.87 28.21
N THR A 216 -7.58 -19.64 27.96
CA THR A 216 -6.85 -20.43 28.94
C THR A 216 -5.50 -19.84 29.33
N ASP A 217 -4.83 -19.17 28.39
CA ASP A 217 -3.55 -18.48 28.62
C ASP A 217 -3.79 -17.03 29.04
N THR A 218 -3.73 -16.80 30.36
CA THR A 218 -3.96 -15.46 30.93
C THR A 218 -2.89 -14.46 30.51
N GLU A 219 -1.61 -14.88 30.44
CA GLU A 219 -0.52 -13.98 30.03
C GLU A 219 -0.66 -13.55 28.57
N LEU A 220 -1.04 -14.48 27.68
CA LEU A 220 -1.33 -14.14 26.29
C LEU A 220 -2.52 -13.16 26.18
N ARG A 221 -3.57 -13.43 26.95
CA ARG A 221 -4.75 -12.55 27.00
C ARG A 221 -4.40 -11.14 27.47
N GLU A 222 -3.50 -11.02 28.46
CA GLU A 222 -3.04 -9.72 28.97
C GLU A 222 -2.04 -9.05 28.00
N ALA A 223 -1.26 -9.82 27.26
CA ALA A 223 -0.32 -9.28 26.29
C ALA A 223 -1.00 -8.62 25.08
N LEU A 224 -2.06 -9.22 24.56
CA LEU A 224 -2.78 -8.71 23.40
C LEU A 224 -3.97 -7.84 23.82
N ASP A 225 -3.92 -6.54 23.53
CA ASP A 225 -5.01 -5.61 23.82
C ASP A 225 -6.15 -5.74 22.81
N ILE A 226 -5.83 -6.13 21.58
CA ILE A 226 -6.70 -6.15 20.41
C ILE A 226 -6.55 -7.49 19.71
N ILE A 227 -7.67 -8.08 19.31
CA ILE A 227 -7.72 -9.22 18.41
C ILE A 227 -7.71 -8.68 16.98
N SER A 228 -6.73 -9.07 16.16
CA SER A 228 -6.63 -8.60 14.78
C SER A 228 -6.44 -9.73 13.79
N ALA A 229 -6.95 -9.52 12.58
CA ALA A 229 -6.71 -10.35 11.41
C ALA A 229 -7.17 -9.62 10.15
N HIS A 230 -6.87 -10.20 8.98
CA HIS A 230 -7.18 -9.63 7.67
C HIS A 230 -8.45 -10.20 7.04
N THR A 231 -8.96 -9.55 6.00
CA THR A 231 -9.95 -10.06 5.03
C THR A 231 -11.23 -10.64 5.65
N PHE A 232 -11.82 -9.94 6.63
CA PHE A 232 -13.11 -10.37 7.16
C PHE A 232 -14.27 -10.20 6.17
N SER A 233 -14.14 -9.36 5.15
CA SER A 233 -15.08 -9.26 4.04
C SER A 233 -15.16 -10.55 3.23
N GLU A 234 -14.00 -11.21 3.01
CA GLU A 234 -13.94 -12.46 2.24
C GLU A 234 -14.21 -13.69 3.10
N ILE A 235 -13.63 -13.73 4.30
CA ILE A 235 -13.71 -14.85 5.25
C ILE A 235 -14.15 -14.33 6.62
N PRO A 236 -15.45 -14.18 6.84
CA PRO A 236 -16.00 -13.72 8.11
C PRO A 236 -15.66 -14.65 9.28
N LEU A 237 -15.79 -14.15 10.50
CA LEU A 237 -15.68 -14.99 11.69
C LEU A 237 -16.78 -16.05 11.73
N SER A 238 -16.42 -17.27 12.11
CA SER A 238 -17.40 -18.28 12.47
C SER A 238 -18.19 -17.86 13.72
N ALA A 239 -19.39 -18.39 13.89
CA ALA A 239 -20.20 -18.12 15.08
C ALA A 239 -19.47 -18.48 16.38
N GLU A 240 -18.68 -19.58 16.37
CA GLU A 240 -17.85 -20.01 17.50
C GLU A 240 -16.77 -18.95 17.82
N ASN A 241 -16.02 -18.52 16.83
CA ASN A 241 -14.98 -17.50 17.03
C ASN A 241 -15.56 -16.15 17.49
N LYS A 242 -16.73 -15.78 16.95
CA LYS A 242 -17.44 -14.56 17.40
C LYS A 242 -17.83 -14.65 18.87
N ALA A 243 -18.33 -15.79 19.33
CA ALA A 243 -18.65 -16.01 20.74
C ALA A 243 -17.41 -15.92 21.65
N ILE A 244 -16.25 -16.42 21.19
CA ILE A 244 -14.99 -16.29 21.93
C ILE A 244 -14.55 -14.81 22.02
N VAL A 245 -14.62 -14.05 20.92
CA VAL A 245 -14.29 -12.62 20.95
C VAL A 245 -15.18 -11.85 21.95
N GLU A 246 -16.48 -12.16 21.96
CA GLU A 246 -17.42 -11.57 22.92
C GLU A 246 -17.08 -11.96 24.36
N GLN A 247 -16.73 -13.22 24.63
CA GLN A 247 -16.29 -13.68 25.94
C GLN A 247 -14.99 -13.01 26.40
N LEU A 248 -14.04 -12.78 25.50
CA LEU A 248 -12.78 -12.10 25.80
C LEU A 248 -12.98 -10.61 26.07
N GLY A 249 -14.06 -10.00 25.56
CA GLY A 249 -14.38 -8.58 25.74
C GLY A 249 -13.35 -7.63 25.13
N LYS A 250 -12.58 -8.09 24.15
CA LYS A 250 -11.54 -7.29 23.46
C LYS A 250 -12.06 -6.77 22.12
N PRO A 251 -11.56 -5.61 21.66
CA PRO A 251 -11.85 -5.13 20.31
C PRO A 251 -11.40 -6.15 19.26
N LEU A 252 -12.17 -6.21 18.17
CA LEU A 252 -11.81 -6.94 16.97
C LEU A 252 -11.50 -5.95 15.85
N TRP A 253 -10.32 -6.02 15.28
CA TRP A 253 -9.88 -5.18 14.18
C TRP A 253 -9.64 -6.00 12.91
N ASN A 254 -10.13 -5.48 11.78
CA ASN A 254 -9.66 -5.88 10.47
C ASN A 254 -8.51 -4.95 10.07
N THR A 255 -7.30 -5.40 10.25
CA THR A 255 -6.09 -4.60 10.05
C THR A 255 -5.65 -4.52 8.59
N GLU A 256 -6.21 -5.36 7.72
CA GLU A 256 -6.04 -5.26 6.28
C GLU A 256 -7.20 -5.95 5.55
N ASP A 257 -7.90 -5.20 4.72
CA ASP A 257 -8.82 -5.71 3.72
C ASP A 257 -8.48 -5.08 2.37
N HIS A 258 -9.01 -5.58 1.26
CA HIS A 258 -8.71 -5.04 -0.05
C HIS A 258 -9.84 -5.22 -1.05
N ILE A 259 -10.05 -4.18 -1.84
CA ILE A 259 -11.11 -4.12 -2.83
C ILE A 259 -10.48 -3.99 -4.22
N TYR A 260 -10.22 -5.12 -4.87
CA TYR A 260 -9.66 -5.19 -6.23
C TYR A 260 -10.74 -4.92 -7.30
N LYS A 261 -11.31 -3.72 -7.27
CA LYS A 261 -12.39 -3.26 -8.14
C LYS A 261 -12.08 -1.91 -8.77
N GLU A 262 -12.84 -1.55 -9.81
CA GLU A 262 -12.71 -0.29 -10.53
C GLU A 262 -13.98 0.55 -10.42
N GLY A 263 -13.83 1.84 -10.73
CA GLY A 263 -14.95 2.74 -10.89
C GLY A 263 -15.89 2.74 -9.69
N PHE A 264 -17.15 2.84 -9.96
CA PHE A 264 -18.20 2.83 -8.93
C PHE A 264 -18.27 1.50 -8.16
N ASP A 265 -17.94 0.37 -8.79
CA ASP A 265 -17.92 -0.93 -8.10
C ASP A 265 -16.87 -0.94 -6.96
N ALA A 266 -15.75 -0.24 -7.11
CA ALA A 266 -14.79 -0.05 -6.02
C ALA A 266 -15.40 0.79 -4.88
N LEU A 267 -16.06 1.91 -5.20
CA LEU A 267 -16.68 2.79 -4.22
C LEU A 267 -17.71 2.06 -3.37
N ILE A 268 -18.69 1.41 -4.01
CA ILE A 268 -19.78 0.72 -3.29
C ILE A 268 -19.26 -0.49 -2.51
N SER A 269 -18.27 -1.22 -3.05
CA SER A 269 -17.66 -2.36 -2.36
C SER A 269 -16.85 -1.96 -1.13
N ILE A 270 -16.27 -0.78 -1.08
CA ILE A 270 -15.62 -0.24 0.13
C ILE A 270 -16.65 -0.03 1.23
N VAL A 271 -17.80 0.57 0.90
CA VAL A 271 -18.86 0.80 1.87
C VAL A 271 -19.47 -0.52 2.35
N GLU A 272 -19.75 -1.45 1.43
CA GLU A 272 -20.18 -2.83 1.75
C GLU A 272 -19.18 -3.50 2.70
N CYS A 273 -17.89 -3.46 2.39
CA CYS A 273 -16.84 -4.02 3.23
C CYS A 273 -16.88 -3.46 4.65
N PHE A 274 -16.97 -2.15 4.83
CA PHE A 274 -17.04 -1.53 6.15
C PHE A 274 -18.30 -1.94 6.92
N ASN A 275 -19.46 -1.94 6.26
CA ASN A 275 -20.71 -2.36 6.87
C ASN A 275 -20.67 -3.82 7.31
N GLU A 276 -20.29 -4.73 6.42
CA GLU A 276 -20.29 -6.17 6.68
C GLU A 276 -19.25 -6.59 7.73
N ASN A 277 -18.11 -5.91 7.79
CA ASN A 277 -17.13 -6.16 8.85
C ASN A 277 -17.74 -6.04 10.25
N TYR A 278 -18.58 -5.02 10.49
CA TYR A 278 -19.30 -4.91 11.76
C TYR A 278 -20.49 -5.86 11.84
N ILE A 279 -21.37 -5.88 10.86
CA ILE A 279 -22.61 -6.66 10.87
C ILE A 279 -22.34 -8.15 11.07
N ILE A 280 -21.38 -8.69 10.33
CA ILE A 280 -21.12 -10.13 10.31
C ILE A 280 -20.09 -10.52 11.39
N SER A 281 -18.97 -9.82 11.46
CA SER A 281 -17.84 -10.20 12.32
C SER A 281 -17.78 -9.41 13.63
N GLY A 282 -18.41 -8.23 13.71
CA GLY A 282 -18.33 -7.34 14.88
C GLY A 282 -17.00 -6.60 15.01
N ALA A 283 -16.31 -6.37 13.87
CA ALA A 283 -15.09 -5.58 13.83
C ALA A 283 -15.40 -4.09 14.05
N THR A 284 -14.60 -3.45 14.90
CA THR A 284 -14.80 -2.05 15.31
C THR A 284 -13.86 -1.08 14.60
N LYS A 285 -12.81 -1.58 13.95
CA LYS A 285 -11.87 -0.85 13.08
C LYS A 285 -11.63 -1.68 11.82
N VAL A 286 -11.61 -1.01 10.67
CA VAL A 286 -11.33 -1.64 9.37
C VAL A 286 -10.32 -0.79 8.63
N MET A 287 -9.24 -1.44 8.19
CA MET A 287 -8.19 -0.84 7.38
C MET A 287 -8.21 -1.47 5.99
N ASN A 288 -8.24 -0.66 4.95
CA ASN A 288 -8.09 -1.15 3.58
C ASN A 288 -6.67 -0.92 3.06
N TYR A 289 -6.12 -1.92 2.45
CA TYR A 289 -4.90 -1.84 1.67
C TYR A 289 -5.28 -1.25 0.29
N TYR A 290 -4.79 -0.15 -0.17
CA TYR A 290 -3.95 0.86 0.45
C TYR A 290 -4.36 2.26 -0.06
N ASP A 291 -3.74 3.37 0.40
CA ASP A 291 -4.19 4.74 0.14
C ASP A 291 -3.72 5.31 -1.22
N ILE A 292 -2.42 5.48 -1.41
CA ILE A 292 -1.81 6.16 -2.56
C ILE A 292 -0.83 5.22 -3.26
N ALA A 293 -1.12 4.91 -4.52
CA ALA A 293 -0.20 4.15 -5.38
C ALA A 293 0.92 5.06 -5.91
N GLY A 294 1.87 5.39 -5.06
CA GLY A 294 3.10 6.10 -5.43
C GLY A 294 4.19 5.14 -5.89
N VAL A 295 3.92 4.32 -6.90
CA VAL A 295 4.77 3.24 -7.40
C VAL A 295 4.79 3.25 -8.93
N TYR A 296 5.71 2.52 -9.53
CA TYR A 296 5.69 2.32 -10.98
C TYR A 296 4.55 1.39 -11.41
N PRO A 297 3.93 1.60 -12.58
CA PRO A 297 2.78 0.81 -13.05
C PRO A 297 3.03 -0.70 -13.16
N MET A 298 4.28 -1.12 -13.32
CA MET A 298 4.67 -2.53 -13.40
C MET A 298 4.81 -3.23 -12.02
N GLN A 299 4.81 -2.47 -10.92
CA GLN A 299 4.83 -3.05 -9.59
C GLN A 299 3.48 -3.70 -9.26
N PRO A 300 3.46 -4.73 -8.41
CA PRO A 300 2.19 -5.37 -8.01
C PRO A 300 1.22 -4.36 -7.42
N HIS A 301 -0.06 -4.57 -7.67
CA HIS A 301 -1.14 -3.74 -7.10
C HIS A 301 -1.01 -2.23 -7.40
N SER A 302 -0.30 -1.85 -8.45
CA SER A 302 -0.04 -0.43 -8.79
C SER A 302 -1.30 0.38 -9.10
N VAL A 303 -2.42 -0.28 -9.44
CA VAL A 303 -3.70 0.37 -9.75
C VAL A 303 -4.76 0.04 -8.71
N PHE A 304 -4.93 -1.23 -8.35
CA PHE A 304 -5.91 -1.69 -7.39
C PHE A 304 -5.22 -2.15 -6.12
N PRO A 305 -5.78 -1.86 -4.97
CA PRO A 305 -7.03 -1.17 -4.63
C PRO A 305 -6.87 0.31 -4.25
N ALA A 306 -5.84 1.00 -4.70
CA ALA A 306 -5.52 2.36 -4.30
C ALA A 306 -6.65 3.39 -4.57
N ALA A 307 -6.74 4.38 -3.69
CA ALA A 307 -7.68 5.51 -3.84
C ALA A 307 -7.10 6.62 -4.74
N ILE A 308 -5.78 6.77 -4.80
CA ILE A 308 -5.08 7.74 -5.64
C ILE A 308 -3.94 7.03 -6.39
N LEU A 309 -3.79 7.31 -7.69
CA LEU A 309 -2.64 6.88 -8.47
C LEU A 309 -1.65 8.03 -8.59
N ALA A 310 -0.42 7.81 -8.15
CA ALA A 310 0.67 8.78 -8.12
C ALA A 310 1.92 8.18 -8.78
N HIS A 311 1.83 7.89 -10.08
CA HIS A 311 2.86 7.17 -10.85
C HIS A 311 3.88 8.08 -11.53
N GLU A 312 3.60 9.38 -11.62
CA GLU A 312 4.33 10.30 -12.49
C GLU A 312 4.81 11.57 -11.76
N PRO A 313 5.68 11.44 -10.76
CA PRO A 313 6.16 12.61 -10.02
C PRO A 313 6.87 13.64 -10.91
N TRP A 314 7.53 13.21 -12.00
CA TRP A 314 8.22 14.09 -12.95
C TRP A 314 7.28 15.00 -13.71
N SER A 315 6.01 14.69 -13.84
CA SER A 315 4.97 15.56 -14.42
C SER A 315 4.16 16.29 -13.35
N GLY A 316 4.13 15.76 -12.13
CA GLY A 316 3.23 16.17 -11.06
C GLY A 316 1.80 15.64 -11.26
N HIS A 317 1.55 14.81 -12.28
CA HIS A 317 0.23 14.20 -12.51
C HIS A 317 -0.12 13.18 -11.44
N TYR A 318 -1.37 13.22 -10.97
CA TYR A 318 -1.98 12.16 -10.16
C TYR A 318 -3.46 12.00 -10.53
N SER A 319 -4.01 10.82 -10.33
CA SER A 319 -5.40 10.52 -10.61
C SER A 319 -6.16 10.11 -9.34
N VAL A 320 -7.30 10.75 -9.10
CA VAL A 320 -8.22 10.38 -8.03
C VAL A 320 -9.19 9.34 -8.55
N ARG A 321 -9.31 8.24 -7.83
CA ARG A 321 -10.22 7.14 -8.20
C ARG A 321 -11.52 7.22 -7.43
N GLU A 322 -12.56 6.62 -7.96
CA GLU A 322 -13.89 6.57 -7.34
C GLU A 322 -13.87 5.92 -5.95
N ALA A 323 -12.95 5.00 -5.71
CA ALA A 323 -12.68 4.38 -4.42
C ALA A 323 -12.57 5.41 -3.27
N LEU A 324 -11.98 6.60 -3.53
CA LEU A 324 -11.85 7.67 -2.54
C LEU A 324 -13.19 8.07 -1.93
N TRP A 325 -14.25 8.07 -2.73
CA TRP A 325 -15.57 8.48 -2.27
C TRP A 325 -16.25 7.41 -1.41
N GLY A 326 -15.83 6.15 -1.51
CA GLY A 326 -16.25 5.10 -0.58
C GLY A 326 -15.77 5.41 0.84
N TYR A 327 -14.51 5.84 1.00
CA TYR A 327 -13.99 6.33 2.30
C TYR A 327 -14.74 7.57 2.77
N ALA A 328 -15.05 8.52 1.88
CA ALA A 328 -15.76 9.75 2.20
C ALA A 328 -17.14 9.50 2.84
N HIS A 329 -17.86 8.48 2.37
CA HIS A 329 -19.15 8.07 2.91
C HIS A 329 -19.09 7.59 4.38
N TYR A 330 -17.92 7.28 4.86
CA TYR A 330 -17.66 6.95 6.26
C TYR A 330 -16.91 8.04 7.00
N GLY A 331 -15.75 8.43 6.49
CA GLY A 331 -14.80 9.28 7.18
C GLY A 331 -15.35 10.65 7.55
N GLN A 332 -16.27 11.19 6.75
CA GLN A 332 -16.91 12.48 7.02
C GLN A 332 -18.20 12.38 7.85
N PHE A 333 -18.67 11.16 8.14
CA PHE A 333 -19.94 10.93 8.82
C PHE A 333 -19.80 10.22 10.16
N THR A 334 -18.60 9.80 10.52
CA THR A 334 -18.34 9.04 11.72
C THR A 334 -17.18 9.65 12.51
N LYS A 335 -17.14 9.37 13.81
CA LYS A 335 -15.99 9.74 14.65
C LYS A 335 -15.64 8.57 15.56
N ILE A 336 -14.35 8.40 15.80
CA ILE A 336 -13.85 7.45 16.80
C ILE A 336 -14.51 7.76 18.13
N GLY A 337 -14.97 6.74 18.85
CA GLY A 337 -15.72 6.87 20.10
C GLY A 337 -17.24 6.89 19.93
N TRP A 338 -17.76 7.06 18.71
CA TRP A 338 -19.18 6.85 18.45
C TRP A 338 -19.54 5.39 18.66
N GLN A 339 -20.81 5.12 18.95
CA GLN A 339 -21.30 3.78 19.20
C GLN A 339 -22.19 3.29 18.07
N TYR A 340 -21.99 2.06 17.67
CA TYR A 340 -22.93 1.39 16.79
C TYR A 340 -24.30 1.29 17.46
N VAL A 341 -25.33 1.44 16.66
CA VAL A 341 -26.73 1.23 17.06
C VAL A 341 -27.16 -0.09 16.43
N ASP A 342 -27.08 -1.19 17.19
CA ASP A 342 -27.26 -2.54 16.64
C ASP A 342 -28.60 -2.75 15.93
N ASP A 343 -29.69 -2.12 16.41
CA ASP A 343 -30.99 -2.13 15.74
C ASP A 343 -30.97 -1.48 14.34
N GLY A 344 -29.95 -0.69 14.04
CA GLY A 344 -29.69 -0.02 12.77
C GLY A 344 -28.47 -0.57 12.01
N CYS A 345 -27.99 -1.77 12.37
CA CYS A 345 -26.86 -2.44 11.72
C CYS A 345 -27.32 -3.79 11.16
N MET A 346 -27.61 -3.86 9.86
CA MET A 346 -28.21 -5.05 9.26
C MET A 346 -28.02 -5.12 7.74
N SER A 347 -28.16 -6.32 7.21
CA SER A 347 -28.38 -6.52 5.78
C SER A 347 -29.81 -6.11 5.40
N LEU A 348 -29.98 -5.57 4.20
CA LEU A 348 -31.30 -5.15 3.67
C LEU A 348 -31.98 -6.33 2.96
N ASP A 349 -33.33 -6.38 3.02
CA ASP A 349 -34.12 -7.48 2.44
C ASP A 349 -34.02 -7.51 0.91
N GLY A 350 -33.83 -6.35 0.27
CA GLY A 350 -33.69 -6.20 -1.18
C GLY A 350 -32.25 -6.12 -1.69
N SER A 351 -31.29 -6.68 -0.97
CA SER A 351 -29.83 -6.56 -1.15
C SER A 351 -29.25 -5.25 -0.66
N GLY A 352 -28.01 -5.31 -0.22
CA GLY A 352 -27.28 -4.22 0.41
C GLY A 352 -27.22 -4.30 1.93
N SER A 353 -26.66 -3.27 2.55
CA SER A 353 -26.47 -3.22 4.00
C SER A 353 -26.59 -1.81 4.56
N MET A 354 -26.82 -1.73 5.86
CA MET A 354 -26.95 -0.48 6.58
C MET A 354 -26.25 -0.57 7.92
N ILE A 355 -25.54 0.50 8.31
CA ILE A 355 -25.12 0.70 9.69
C ILE A 355 -25.57 2.08 10.19
N THR A 356 -25.73 2.15 11.51
CA THR A 356 -26.00 3.40 12.22
C THR A 356 -24.99 3.59 13.32
N LEU A 357 -24.41 4.77 13.38
CA LEU A 357 -23.47 5.22 14.41
C LEU A 357 -24.01 6.46 15.09
N LYS A 358 -23.85 6.55 16.42
CA LYS A 358 -24.37 7.63 17.26
C LYS A 358 -23.29 8.17 18.16
N ASP A 359 -23.21 9.48 18.26
CA ASP A 359 -22.44 10.17 19.30
C ASP A 359 -23.13 10.00 20.66
N PRO A 360 -22.50 9.33 21.64
CA PRO A 360 -23.10 9.14 22.95
C PRO A 360 -23.28 10.44 23.74
N ALA A 361 -22.52 11.49 23.44
CA ALA A 361 -22.56 12.75 24.15
C ALA A 361 -23.65 13.71 23.63
N THR A 362 -23.76 13.86 22.32
CA THR A 362 -24.70 14.83 21.69
C THR A 362 -25.99 14.19 21.20
N GLY A 363 -25.95 12.88 20.93
CA GLY A 363 -27.04 12.17 20.27
C GLY A 363 -27.08 12.38 18.75
N ASP A 364 -26.11 13.08 18.18
CA ASP A 364 -25.95 13.12 16.72
C ASP A 364 -25.68 11.74 16.16
N TYR A 365 -26.11 11.50 14.95
CA TYR A 365 -25.98 10.17 14.36
C TYR A 365 -25.81 10.22 12.85
N SER A 366 -25.27 9.14 12.32
CA SER A 366 -25.17 8.89 10.88
C SER A 366 -25.66 7.50 10.55
N ILE A 367 -26.30 7.38 9.40
CA ILE A 367 -26.75 6.13 8.80
C ILE A 367 -26.04 6.01 7.47
N ILE A 368 -25.29 4.94 7.27
CA ILE A 368 -24.56 4.66 6.03
C ILE A 368 -25.14 3.41 5.41
N ILE A 369 -25.63 3.55 4.18
CA ILE A 369 -26.38 2.52 3.46
C ILE A 369 -25.74 2.31 2.09
N GLU A 370 -25.58 1.08 1.68
CA GLU A 370 -25.32 0.70 0.30
C GLU A 370 -26.40 -0.31 -0.15
N THR A 371 -26.70 -0.30 -1.45
CA THR A 371 -27.73 -1.13 -2.09
C THR A 371 -27.14 -1.94 -3.24
N LYS A 372 -25.91 -2.42 -3.07
CA LYS A 372 -25.21 -3.20 -4.07
C LYS A 372 -25.99 -4.45 -4.47
N ASN A 373 -26.06 -4.71 -5.76
CA ASN A 373 -26.83 -5.81 -6.36
C ASN A 373 -28.34 -5.79 -6.03
N ALA A 374 -28.91 -4.66 -5.64
CA ALA A 374 -30.35 -4.54 -5.50
C ALA A 374 -31.03 -4.54 -6.88
N GLU A 375 -32.06 -5.36 -7.05
CA GLU A 375 -32.79 -5.48 -8.32
C GLU A 375 -33.93 -4.46 -8.45
N ALA A 376 -34.31 -3.83 -7.35
CA ALA A 376 -35.44 -2.88 -7.30
C ALA A 376 -35.21 -1.83 -6.20
N VAL A 377 -35.97 -0.76 -6.32
CA VAL A 377 -36.05 0.30 -5.30
C VAL A 377 -36.52 -0.27 -3.97
N GLN A 378 -35.90 0.17 -2.89
CA GLN A 378 -36.27 -0.18 -1.52
C GLN A 378 -36.78 1.07 -0.79
N GLU A 379 -37.82 0.95 0.01
CA GLU A 379 -38.33 2.04 0.86
C GLU A 379 -38.17 1.67 2.33
N LEU A 380 -37.51 2.54 3.10
CA LEU A 380 -37.34 2.37 4.53
C LEU A 380 -38.06 3.47 5.31
N ASP A 381 -38.85 3.08 6.30
CA ASP A 381 -39.39 3.95 7.33
C ASP A 381 -38.52 3.85 8.58
N ILE A 382 -37.85 4.92 8.94
CA ILE A 382 -36.93 4.94 10.07
C ILE A 382 -37.52 5.69 11.23
N VAL A 383 -37.50 5.07 12.40
CA VAL A 383 -38.04 5.64 13.66
C VAL A 383 -36.88 5.70 14.67
N MET A 384 -36.42 6.93 14.91
CA MET A 384 -35.34 7.19 15.89
C MET A 384 -35.92 7.26 17.30
N GLY A 385 -35.39 6.51 18.23
CA GLY A 385 -35.76 6.45 19.63
C GLY A 385 -35.45 7.73 20.42
N LYS A 386 -35.60 7.66 21.72
CA LYS A 386 -35.21 8.74 22.65
C LYS A 386 -33.69 8.86 22.70
N GLY A 387 -33.16 10.06 22.79
CA GLY A 387 -31.72 10.32 22.89
C GLY A 387 -31.00 10.43 21.54
N PHE A 388 -31.71 10.39 20.43
CA PHE A 388 -31.18 10.77 19.11
C PHE A 388 -31.53 12.23 18.80
N SER A 389 -30.59 12.92 18.13
CA SER A 389 -30.77 14.28 17.64
C SER A 389 -32.00 14.41 16.72
N ARG A 390 -32.68 15.54 16.79
CA ARG A 390 -33.87 15.87 15.95
C ARG A 390 -33.54 16.90 14.85
N ALA A 391 -32.24 17.17 14.66
CA ALA A 391 -31.80 18.07 13.59
C ALA A 391 -32.20 17.55 12.21
N PRO A 392 -32.34 18.40 11.20
CA PRO A 392 -32.48 17.96 9.82
C PRO A 392 -31.32 17.03 9.45
N LEU A 393 -31.59 16.10 8.54
CA LEU A 393 -30.62 15.13 8.08
C LEU A 393 -30.04 15.59 6.75
N CYS A 394 -28.75 15.86 6.70
CA CYS A 394 -28.06 15.99 5.42
C CYS A 394 -27.93 14.62 4.76
N VAL A 395 -28.07 14.60 3.45
CA VAL A 395 -27.98 13.37 2.64
C VAL A 395 -26.90 13.53 1.60
N TRP A 396 -25.96 12.59 1.60
CA TRP A 396 -24.94 12.47 0.58
C TRP A 396 -25.11 11.15 -0.16
N TYR A 397 -24.85 11.19 -1.47
CA TYR A 397 -25.25 10.14 -2.40
C TYR A 397 -24.14 9.82 -3.40
N SER A 398 -24.07 8.55 -3.77
CA SER A 398 -23.26 8.08 -4.91
C SER A 398 -23.99 7.01 -5.70
N ASP A 399 -23.86 7.08 -7.01
CA ASP A 399 -24.18 6.05 -7.99
C ASP A 399 -23.09 6.00 -9.08
N ALA A 400 -23.27 5.21 -10.11
CA ALA A 400 -22.30 5.08 -11.19
C ALA A 400 -22.03 6.39 -11.96
N GLU A 401 -22.97 7.33 -11.97
CA GLU A 401 -22.86 8.61 -12.69
C GLU A 401 -22.39 9.76 -11.77
N LYS A 402 -22.74 9.69 -10.49
CA LYS A 402 -22.58 10.79 -9.53
C LYS A 402 -21.97 10.25 -8.25
N GLN A 403 -20.74 10.66 -7.93
CA GLN A 403 -20.06 10.25 -6.71
C GLN A 403 -19.99 11.39 -5.71
N PHE A 404 -20.37 11.08 -4.48
CA PHE A 404 -20.31 11.93 -3.31
C PHE A 404 -20.90 13.33 -3.56
N ILE A 405 -22.18 13.37 -3.92
CA ILE A 405 -22.96 14.60 -4.11
C ILE A 405 -23.96 14.81 -2.96
N ARG A 406 -24.20 16.05 -2.62
CA ARG A 406 -25.23 16.38 -1.62
C ARG A 406 -26.60 16.44 -2.28
N LEU A 407 -27.58 15.74 -1.66
CA LEU A 407 -29.00 15.82 -1.99
C LEU A 407 -29.73 16.80 -1.05
N GLU A 408 -31.06 16.94 -1.22
CA GLU A 408 -31.91 17.71 -0.33
C GLU A 408 -31.95 17.08 1.07
N ASP A 409 -32.03 17.94 2.10
CA ASP A 409 -32.08 17.50 3.49
C ASP A 409 -33.42 16.86 3.82
N ILE A 410 -33.40 15.78 4.57
CA ILE A 410 -34.61 15.13 5.09
C ILE A 410 -34.98 15.76 6.42
N ARG A 411 -36.25 16.18 6.52
CA ARG A 411 -36.85 16.70 7.77
C ARG A 411 -37.52 15.58 8.55
N GLN A 412 -37.03 15.31 9.73
CA GLN A 412 -37.65 14.35 10.65
C GLN A 412 -38.90 14.93 11.27
N LYS A 413 -39.96 14.12 11.40
CA LYS A 413 -41.18 14.43 12.18
C LYS A 413 -41.22 13.55 13.43
N ASN A 414 -40.93 14.12 14.60
CA ASN A 414 -40.83 13.38 15.88
C ASN A 414 -39.88 12.16 15.79
N GLY A 415 -38.75 12.30 15.09
CA GLY A 415 -37.81 11.25 14.88
C GLY A 415 -38.20 10.20 13.84
N LYS A 416 -39.19 10.47 13.03
CA LYS A 416 -39.59 9.58 11.93
C LYS A 416 -39.30 10.23 10.59
N PHE A 417 -38.77 9.44 9.68
CA PHE A 417 -38.55 9.81 8.29
C PHE A 417 -38.56 8.57 7.40
N SER A 418 -38.82 8.78 6.12
CA SER A 418 -38.73 7.74 5.10
C SER A 418 -37.65 8.07 4.11
N ILE A 419 -37.01 7.06 3.56
CA ILE A 419 -36.04 7.20 2.48
C ILE A 419 -36.32 6.15 1.40
N ARG A 420 -36.19 6.59 0.16
CA ARG A 420 -36.23 5.75 -1.03
C ARG A 420 -34.78 5.51 -1.47
N LEU A 421 -34.42 4.26 -1.61
CA LEU A 421 -33.10 3.79 -1.98
C LEU A 421 -33.15 3.23 -3.41
N GLU A 422 -32.40 3.86 -4.30
CA GLU A 422 -32.21 3.35 -5.67
C GLU A 422 -31.27 2.12 -5.64
N PRO A 423 -31.40 1.19 -6.60
CA PRO A 423 -30.44 0.10 -6.78
C PRO A 423 -29.03 0.59 -7.04
N ASP A 424 -28.04 -0.21 -6.63
CA ASP A 424 -26.61 0.08 -6.81
C ASP A 424 -26.24 1.53 -6.44
N ALA A 425 -26.51 1.92 -5.21
CA ALA A 425 -26.28 3.26 -4.72
C ALA A 425 -25.72 3.27 -3.29
N VAL A 426 -25.10 4.38 -2.91
CA VAL A 426 -24.59 4.62 -1.55
C VAL A 426 -25.21 5.90 -1.00
N TYR A 427 -25.65 5.83 0.26
CA TYR A 427 -26.23 6.95 0.99
C TYR A 427 -25.52 7.12 2.33
N SER A 428 -25.14 8.36 2.65
CA SER A 428 -24.75 8.75 4.01
C SER A 428 -25.68 9.84 4.50
N ILE A 429 -26.40 9.55 5.56
CA ILE A 429 -27.47 10.37 6.13
C ILE A 429 -27.04 10.77 7.52
N SER A 430 -26.98 12.06 7.86
CA SER A 430 -26.45 12.49 9.15
C SER A 430 -27.14 13.75 9.68
N THR A 431 -27.17 13.87 11.01
CA THR A 431 -27.49 15.12 11.71
C THR A 431 -26.28 16.08 11.78
N THR A 432 -25.08 15.61 11.47
CA THR A 432 -23.88 16.44 11.38
C THR A 432 -23.77 17.11 10.02
N THR A 433 -23.10 18.25 9.94
CA THR A 433 -22.92 19.04 8.72
C THR A 433 -21.45 19.44 8.57
N GLY A 434 -21.10 19.98 7.39
CA GLY A 434 -19.75 20.47 7.08
C GLY A 434 -18.99 19.58 6.10
N GLN A 435 -19.62 18.48 5.64
CA GLN A 435 -19.03 17.57 4.67
C GLN A 435 -18.71 18.29 3.35
N GLN A 436 -17.61 17.91 2.72
CA GLN A 436 -17.15 18.47 1.46
C GLN A 436 -16.68 17.36 0.53
N LYS A 437 -17.09 17.43 -0.75
CA LYS A 437 -16.55 16.50 -1.76
C LYS A 437 -15.03 16.59 -1.79
N GLY A 438 -14.49 17.80 -1.77
CA GLY A 438 -13.07 18.04 -1.92
C GLY A 438 -12.62 17.72 -3.34
N ALA A 439 -11.94 18.65 -3.97
CA ALA A 439 -11.30 18.46 -5.26
C ALA A 439 -10.24 19.54 -5.46
N PHE A 440 -9.24 19.24 -6.26
CA PHE A 440 -8.26 20.22 -6.70
C PHE A 440 -8.37 20.40 -8.21
N SER A 441 -8.26 21.65 -8.66
CA SER A 441 -8.17 21.99 -10.07
C SER A 441 -6.72 22.15 -10.49
N GLY A 442 -6.45 21.98 -11.78
CA GLY A 442 -5.10 22.24 -12.30
C GLY A 442 -4.09 21.13 -12.00
N ILE A 443 -4.57 19.90 -11.82
CA ILE A 443 -3.69 18.73 -11.82
C ILE A 443 -2.99 18.70 -13.19
N PRO A 444 -1.65 18.61 -13.24
CA PRO A 444 -0.91 18.59 -14.51
C PRO A 444 -1.31 17.40 -15.38
N GLU A 445 -1.15 17.56 -16.69
CA GLU A 445 -1.34 16.45 -17.63
C GLU A 445 -0.24 15.40 -17.46
N PRO A 446 -0.54 14.10 -17.70
CA PRO A 446 0.43 13.03 -17.63
C PRO A 446 1.52 13.23 -18.70
N LYS A 447 2.75 12.83 -18.35
CA LYS A 447 3.90 12.89 -19.26
C LYS A 447 4.77 11.65 -19.10
N PRO A 448 5.35 11.11 -20.19
CA PRO A 448 6.30 10.01 -20.07
C PRO A 448 7.50 10.41 -19.21
N PHE A 449 8.19 9.43 -18.67
CA PHE A 449 9.43 9.67 -17.92
C PHE A 449 10.45 10.41 -18.81
N PRO A 450 11.13 11.46 -18.30
CA PRO A 450 12.08 12.25 -19.08
C PRO A 450 13.23 11.38 -19.62
N MET A 451 13.48 11.47 -20.93
CA MET A 451 14.56 10.75 -21.59
C MET A 451 15.19 11.66 -22.65
N PRO A 452 16.51 11.90 -22.68
CA PRO A 452 17.52 11.27 -21.83
C PRO A 452 17.41 11.67 -20.35
N TYR A 453 17.84 10.78 -19.46
CA TYR A 453 17.93 11.00 -18.02
C TYR A 453 19.38 10.82 -17.57
N ALA A 454 19.84 11.66 -16.67
CA ALA A 454 21.17 11.52 -16.04
C ALA A 454 21.10 12.01 -14.59
N GLU A 455 21.82 11.33 -13.71
CA GLU A 455 21.91 11.63 -12.29
C GLU A 455 23.34 11.35 -11.79
N ASP A 456 23.99 12.39 -11.26
CA ASP A 456 25.33 12.32 -10.68
C ASP A 456 25.34 12.34 -9.16
N PHE A 457 24.17 12.39 -8.55
CA PHE A 457 23.91 12.40 -7.11
C PHE A 457 24.56 13.55 -6.32
N ASP A 458 25.38 14.39 -6.91
CA ASP A 458 26.04 15.51 -6.24
C ASP A 458 25.05 16.62 -5.80
N GLY A 459 23.81 16.59 -6.30
CA GLY A 459 22.71 17.48 -5.89
C GLY A 459 22.20 17.28 -4.46
N TYR A 460 22.53 16.17 -3.79
CA TYR A 460 22.05 15.79 -2.46
C TYR A 460 23.05 16.16 -1.36
N ALA A 461 23.32 17.45 -1.18
CA ALA A 461 24.31 17.93 -0.20
C ALA A 461 24.01 17.47 1.25
N ASN A 462 22.74 17.17 1.57
CA ASN A 462 22.31 16.67 2.86
C ASN A 462 21.32 15.49 2.68
N PRO A 463 21.77 14.25 2.70
CA PRO A 463 20.93 13.07 2.52
C PRO A 463 19.79 12.94 3.53
N ASP A 464 19.97 13.43 4.77
CA ASP A 464 18.92 13.43 5.81
C ASP A 464 17.64 14.15 5.36
N GLU A 465 17.76 15.19 4.55
CA GLU A 465 16.61 15.94 4.05
C GLU A 465 15.74 15.12 3.10
N TRP A 466 16.34 14.14 2.42
CA TRP A 466 15.71 13.32 1.38
C TRP A 466 15.38 11.90 1.86
N GLY A 467 15.55 11.62 3.14
CA GLY A 467 15.34 10.27 3.66
C GLY A 467 16.37 9.27 3.17
N TRP A 468 17.57 9.74 2.74
CA TRP A 468 18.63 8.96 2.11
C TRP A 468 18.22 8.31 0.77
N LEU A 469 17.12 8.73 0.18
CA LEU A 469 16.56 8.17 -1.05
C LEU A 469 16.84 9.08 -2.25
N PRO A 470 17.45 8.57 -3.33
CA PRO A 470 17.59 9.31 -4.57
C PRO A 470 16.23 9.50 -5.26
N HIS A 471 16.12 10.48 -6.15
CA HIS A 471 14.89 10.73 -6.90
C HIS A 471 14.58 9.61 -7.88
N TYR A 472 13.30 9.32 -8.03
CA TYR A 472 12.71 8.41 -9.02
C TYR A 472 13.14 6.95 -8.91
N THR A 473 14.03 6.59 -8.01
CA THR A 473 14.35 5.19 -7.74
C THR A 473 13.28 4.53 -6.89
N ALA A 474 13.03 3.25 -7.17
CA ALA A 474 12.17 2.41 -6.35
C ALA A 474 12.92 1.11 -6.05
N ASP A 475 13.33 0.94 -4.80
CA ASP A 475 14.00 -0.27 -4.35
C ASP A 475 12.98 -1.42 -4.30
N ILE A 476 13.31 -2.52 -4.95
CA ILE A 476 12.46 -3.70 -4.95
C ILE A 476 12.94 -4.70 -3.90
N LEU A 477 14.24 -4.75 -3.65
CA LEU A 477 14.83 -5.53 -2.56
C LEU A 477 16.14 -4.87 -2.13
N GLY A 478 16.40 -4.79 -0.83
CA GLY A 478 17.55 -4.09 -0.28
C GLY A 478 17.29 -2.58 -0.12
N ALA A 479 18.38 -1.83 0.02
CA ALA A 479 18.35 -0.37 0.14
C ALA A 479 19.49 0.26 -0.67
N PHE A 480 19.13 1.09 -1.65
CA PHE A 480 20.07 1.86 -2.48
C PHE A 480 20.03 3.31 -2.01
N GLU A 481 20.93 3.64 -1.10
CA GLU A 481 20.93 4.91 -0.40
C GLU A 481 21.96 5.88 -0.95
N LEU A 482 21.67 7.17 -0.81
CA LEU A 482 22.68 8.22 -0.97
C LEU A 482 23.86 7.96 -0.03
N SER A 483 25.06 8.08 -0.53
CA SER A 483 26.30 7.79 0.20
C SER A 483 27.39 8.74 -0.24
N GLU A 484 28.35 9.00 0.66
CA GLU A 484 29.59 9.67 0.26
C GLU A 484 30.38 8.79 -0.72
N ARG A 485 30.99 9.40 -1.69
CA ARG A 485 31.90 8.71 -2.62
C ARG A 485 33.11 8.12 -1.89
N PRO A 486 33.59 6.91 -2.29
CA PRO A 486 34.71 6.28 -1.63
C PRO A 486 36.08 6.88 -1.99
N ASP A 487 36.17 7.71 -3.03
CA ASP A 487 37.47 8.18 -3.61
C ASP A 487 37.70 9.69 -3.50
N ARG A 488 36.68 10.50 -3.36
CA ARG A 488 36.76 11.97 -3.29
C ARG A 488 35.50 12.55 -2.64
N ASP A 489 35.48 13.84 -2.36
CA ASP A 489 34.28 14.55 -1.98
C ASP A 489 33.23 14.44 -3.07
N GLY A 490 31.96 14.34 -2.68
CA GLY A 490 30.80 14.19 -3.53
C GLY A 490 29.90 13.04 -3.09
N MET A 491 28.76 12.94 -3.72
CA MET A 491 27.77 11.92 -3.41
C MET A 491 27.69 10.87 -4.52
N CYS A 492 27.21 9.71 -4.15
CA CYS A 492 26.87 8.59 -5.02
C CYS A 492 25.73 7.82 -4.37
N ILE A 493 25.31 6.70 -4.93
CA ILE A 493 24.44 5.76 -4.20
C ILE A 493 25.19 4.47 -3.89
N ARG A 494 24.77 3.81 -2.82
CA ARG A 494 25.32 2.53 -2.39
C ARG A 494 24.18 1.57 -2.06
N GLN A 495 24.29 0.33 -2.49
CA GLN A 495 23.49 -0.74 -1.89
C GLN A 495 24.11 -1.06 -0.52
N VAL A 496 23.37 -0.80 0.58
CA VAL A 496 23.93 -0.83 1.94
C VAL A 496 23.63 -2.11 2.73
N VAL A 497 22.74 -2.95 2.26
CA VAL A 497 22.27 -4.15 2.97
C VAL A 497 23.11 -5.36 2.58
N GLY A 498 24.12 -5.67 3.35
CA GLY A 498 25.09 -6.75 3.07
C GLY A 498 24.62 -8.17 3.45
N HIS A 499 23.44 -8.32 4.06
CA HIS A 499 22.93 -9.60 4.53
C HIS A 499 21.50 -9.82 4.07
N SER A 500 21.15 -11.09 3.84
CA SER A 500 19.78 -11.47 3.46
C SER A 500 18.80 -11.06 4.54
N THR A 501 17.81 -10.25 4.17
CA THR A 501 16.73 -9.76 5.03
C THR A 501 15.74 -10.86 5.40
N LEU A 502 14.98 -10.67 6.46
CA LEU A 502 13.72 -11.36 6.68
C LEU A 502 12.68 -10.69 5.79
N SER A 503 12.33 -11.31 4.68
CA SER A 503 11.46 -10.74 3.67
C SER A 503 10.10 -11.44 3.65
N TRP A 504 9.04 -10.70 3.40
CA TRP A 504 7.74 -11.29 3.10
C TRP A 504 7.76 -11.96 1.72
N ALA A 505 8.47 -11.36 0.77
CA ALA A 505 8.74 -11.90 -0.56
C ALA A 505 9.93 -12.87 -0.60
N PRO A 506 10.09 -13.66 -1.67
CA PRO A 506 11.26 -14.51 -1.87
C PRO A 506 12.57 -13.72 -1.90
N LYS A 507 13.65 -14.42 -1.53
CA LYS A 507 15.01 -13.90 -1.64
C LYS A 507 15.44 -13.90 -3.11
N TRP A 508 16.00 -12.78 -3.53
CA TRP A 508 16.64 -12.59 -4.82
C TRP A 508 17.77 -11.57 -4.68
N HIS A 509 18.39 -11.16 -5.77
CA HIS A 509 19.36 -10.08 -5.81
C HIS A 509 18.74 -8.77 -5.34
N HIS A 510 19.55 -7.92 -4.70
CA HIS A 510 19.11 -6.56 -4.36
C HIS A 510 19.15 -5.68 -5.60
N TYR A 511 18.09 -4.91 -5.84
CA TYR A 511 18.01 -4.06 -7.01
C TYR A 511 17.01 -2.92 -6.82
N THR A 512 17.27 -1.86 -7.58
CA THR A 512 16.39 -0.69 -7.69
C THR A 512 16.04 -0.46 -9.15
N ILE A 513 14.88 0.12 -9.40
CA ILE A 513 14.37 0.41 -10.76
C ILE A 513 14.03 1.88 -10.90
N LEU A 514 14.06 2.35 -12.15
CA LEU A 514 13.52 3.66 -12.54
C LEU A 514 13.17 3.68 -14.02
N GLY A 515 12.25 4.58 -14.40
CA GLY A 515 12.00 4.85 -15.82
C GLY A 515 10.59 4.53 -16.28
N ASP A 516 10.49 4.03 -17.50
CA ASP A 516 9.21 3.76 -18.16
C ASP A 516 9.21 2.35 -18.76
N VAL A 517 8.13 1.61 -18.54
CA VAL A 517 7.97 0.25 -19.04
C VAL A 517 7.91 0.18 -20.55
N ASP A 518 7.60 1.28 -21.24
CA ASP A 518 7.47 1.34 -22.70
C ASP A 518 8.79 1.61 -23.44
N TRP A 519 9.90 1.78 -22.70
CA TRP A 519 11.20 1.98 -23.34
C TRP A 519 11.66 0.74 -24.09
N LYS A 520 12.07 0.93 -25.36
CA LYS A 520 12.46 -0.17 -26.26
C LYS A 520 13.95 -0.15 -26.58
N ASP A 521 14.38 0.88 -27.33
CA ASP A 521 15.74 1.00 -27.84
C ASP A 521 16.46 2.12 -27.09
N TYR A 522 17.33 1.74 -26.16
CA TYR A 522 18.03 2.68 -25.27
C TYR A 522 19.34 2.09 -24.73
N GLU A 523 20.14 2.95 -24.15
CA GLU A 523 21.31 2.61 -23.34
C GLU A 523 21.05 2.99 -21.89
N VAL A 524 21.41 2.09 -20.97
CA VAL A 524 21.57 2.39 -19.55
C VAL A 524 23.03 2.21 -19.17
N SER A 525 23.59 3.18 -18.44
CA SER A 525 24.95 3.09 -17.92
C SER A 525 25.05 3.68 -16.54
N ALA A 526 25.99 3.13 -15.74
CA ALA A 526 26.40 3.67 -14.46
C ALA A 526 27.87 3.38 -14.23
N ASP A 527 28.54 4.24 -13.50
CA ASP A 527 29.85 3.94 -12.95
C ASP A 527 29.65 3.09 -11.69
N VAL A 528 30.45 2.04 -11.55
CA VAL A 528 30.40 1.13 -10.41
C VAL A 528 31.75 1.09 -9.70
N TRP A 529 31.72 1.05 -8.37
CA TRP A 529 32.91 0.83 -7.54
C TRP A 529 32.72 -0.46 -6.76
N LEU A 530 33.62 -1.41 -6.97
CA LEU A 530 33.57 -2.73 -6.36
C LEU A 530 34.65 -2.82 -5.25
N ASN A 531 34.21 -3.06 -4.02
CA ASN A 531 35.14 -3.49 -2.97
C ASN A 531 35.49 -4.97 -3.19
N PRO A 532 36.58 -5.47 -2.51
CA PRO A 532 36.87 -6.89 -2.55
C PRO A 532 35.69 -7.76 -2.17
N GLY A 533 35.31 -8.67 -3.07
CA GLY A 533 34.18 -9.55 -2.92
C GLY A 533 32.83 -9.00 -3.45
N ASP A 534 32.80 -7.79 -3.99
CA ASP A 534 31.56 -7.23 -4.55
C ASP A 534 31.30 -7.66 -6.01
N GLU A 535 30.05 -7.69 -6.37
CA GLU A 535 29.52 -7.71 -7.74
C GLU A 535 28.57 -6.52 -7.91
N ALA A 536 28.52 -5.94 -9.10
CA ALA A 536 27.55 -4.90 -9.46
C ALA A 536 27.04 -5.08 -10.88
N GLY A 537 25.89 -4.52 -11.18
CA GLY A 537 25.33 -4.57 -12.51
C GLY A 537 24.35 -3.48 -12.85
N VAL A 538 24.05 -3.39 -14.14
CA VAL A 538 23.02 -2.54 -14.72
C VAL A 538 21.92 -3.42 -15.34
N MET A 539 20.66 -3.00 -15.21
CA MET A 539 19.49 -3.72 -15.69
C MET A 539 18.81 -2.94 -16.80
N GLY A 540 18.16 -3.65 -17.71
CA GLY A 540 17.34 -3.03 -18.71
C GLY A 540 16.24 -3.94 -19.23
N ARG A 541 15.26 -3.35 -19.92
CA ARG A 541 14.02 -3.99 -20.32
C ARG A 541 13.39 -4.78 -19.18
N VAL A 542 13.43 -4.19 -17.98
CA VAL A 542 12.77 -4.75 -16.80
C VAL A 542 11.27 -4.59 -17.01
N TYR A 543 10.65 -5.69 -17.38
CA TYR A 543 9.23 -5.75 -17.75
C TYR A 543 8.32 -6.06 -16.55
N ASN A 544 8.84 -6.77 -15.55
CA ASN A 544 8.13 -7.12 -14.34
C ASN A 544 9.11 -7.26 -13.18
N VAL A 545 8.76 -6.77 -12.02
CA VAL A 545 9.64 -6.74 -10.84
C VAL A 545 9.52 -7.97 -9.93
N GLY A 546 8.71 -8.94 -10.32
CA GLY A 546 8.37 -10.01 -9.39
C GLY A 546 7.43 -9.55 -8.28
N ILE A 547 6.83 -10.48 -7.59
CA ILE A 547 5.90 -10.23 -6.50
C ILE A 547 6.26 -11.09 -5.29
N GLY A 548 5.68 -10.75 -4.13
CA GLY A 548 5.85 -11.49 -2.88
C GLY A 548 5.50 -12.98 -2.89
N TYR A 549 5.08 -13.53 -4.01
CA TYR A 549 4.72 -14.94 -4.16
C TYR A 549 5.74 -15.74 -5.00
N GLY A 550 6.99 -15.31 -5.03
CA GLY A 550 8.05 -16.10 -5.65
C GLY A 550 8.14 -15.95 -7.16
N VAL A 551 7.75 -14.82 -7.70
CA VAL A 551 8.01 -14.47 -9.10
C VAL A 551 9.28 -13.65 -9.18
N TRP A 552 10.25 -14.09 -9.99
CA TRP A 552 11.48 -13.34 -10.23
C TRP A 552 11.27 -12.22 -11.24
N VAL A 553 12.26 -11.33 -11.31
CA VAL A 553 12.30 -10.25 -12.28
C VAL A 553 12.25 -10.82 -13.71
N LYS A 554 11.51 -10.16 -14.58
CA LYS A 554 11.54 -10.38 -16.03
C LYS A 554 12.31 -9.24 -16.68
N GLY A 555 13.41 -9.54 -17.32
CA GLY A 555 14.27 -8.53 -17.96
C GLY A 555 15.68 -9.05 -18.19
N TYR A 556 16.59 -8.14 -18.48
CA TYR A 556 18.00 -8.44 -18.66
C TYR A 556 18.85 -7.64 -17.70
N TYR A 557 19.99 -8.21 -17.31
CA TYR A 557 21.02 -7.47 -16.60
C TYR A 557 22.43 -7.95 -16.97
N MET A 558 23.36 -7.01 -16.93
CA MET A 558 24.77 -7.30 -17.04
C MET A 558 25.40 -7.07 -15.68
N LYS A 559 26.17 -8.02 -15.19
CA LYS A 559 26.93 -7.92 -13.94
C LYS A 559 28.41 -8.18 -14.13
N ILE A 560 29.22 -7.61 -13.25
CA ILE A 560 30.65 -7.83 -13.20
C ILE A 560 31.09 -7.98 -11.74
N ASP A 561 32.07 -8.89 -11.49
CA ASP A 561 32.73 -9.01 -10.19
C ASP A 561 34.07 -8.28 -10.17
N GLU A 562 34.68 -8.18 -9.00
CA GLU A 562 35.96 -7.55 -8.79
C GLU A 562 37.13 -8.23 -9.56
N MET A 563 36.95 -9.47 -9.99
CA MET A 563 37.91 -10.27 -10.76
C MET A 563 37.77 -10.05 -12.27
N GLY A 564 36.79 -9.23 -12.70
CA GLY A 564 36.48 -8.97 -14.09
C GLY A 564 35.58 -10.02 -14.77
N ASN A 565 35.03 -10.97 -14.07
CA ASN A 565 34.07 -11.90 -14.68
C ASN A 565 32.75 -11.16 -14.96
N CYS A 566 32.50 -10.90 -16.24
CA CYS A 566 31.31 -10.23 -16.73
C CYS A 566 30.33 -11.23 -17.31
N SER A 567 29.05 -11.10 -17.00
CA SER A 567 28.00 -11.97 -17.52
C SER A 567 26.77 -11.14 -17.93
N LEU A 568 26.18 -11.45 -19.08
CA LEU A 568 24.87 -10.99 -19.50
C LEU A 568 23.85 -12.07 -19.17
N ILE A 569 22.83 -11.69 -18.45
CA ILE A 569 21.85 -12.61 -17.89
C ILE A 569 20.45 -12.21 -18.34
N LYS A 570 19.69 -13.22 -18.77
CA LYS A 570 18.26 -13.14 -18.99
C LYS A 570 17.54 -13.71 -17.77
N SER A 571 16.78 -12.90 -17.07
CA SER A 571 15.92 -13.32 -15.97
C SER A 571 14.48 -13.50 -16.46
N CYS A 572 13.92 -14.67 -16.27
CA CYS A 572 12.63 -15.08 -16.82
C CYS A 572 11.63 -15.43 -15.71
N GLY A 573 11.39 -14.56 -14.84
CA GLY A 573 10.23 -14.57 -13.95
C GLY A 573 9.68 -15.91 -13.50
N LYS A 574 10.53 -16.91 -13.08
CA LYS A 574 10.01 -18.13 -12.48
C LYS A 574 10.74 -18.63 -11.28
N VAL A 575 9.92 -19.14 -10.40
CA VAL A 575 10.35 -19.85 -9.21
C VAL A 575 10.59 -21.29 -9.51
N ASN A 576 11.74 -21.79 -9.08
CA ASN A 576 11.96 -23.24 -8.95
C ASN A 576 10.86 -23.81 -8.03
N LYS A 577 10.23 -24.93 -8.43
CA LYS A 577 9.18 -25.58 -7.62
C LYS A 577 9.57 -25.87 -6.16
N LYS A 578 10.88 -25.92 -5.86
CA LYS A 578 11.42 -26.12 -4.51
C LYS A 578 11.44 -24.82 -3.67
N GLU A 579 11.30 -23.67 -4.32
CA GLU A 579 11.37 -22.35 -3.71
C GLU A 579 10.01 -21.65 -3.62
N LEU A 580 8.92 -22.34 -4.02
CA LEU A 580 7.57 -21.85 -3.81
C LEU A 580 7.31 -21.68 -2.31
N ILE A 581 7.16 -20.43 -1.90
CA ILE A 581 6.86 -20.06 -0.52
C ILE A 581 5.36 -20.19 -0.26
N GLY A 582 5.00 -20.48 0.97
CA GLY A 582 3.62 -20.59 1.39
C GLY A 582 3.10 -22.01 1.46
N ASP A 583 1.87 -22.14 1.91
CA ASP A 583 1.18 -23.41 1.97
C ASP A 583 0.74 -23.94 0.58
N ALA A 584 0.13 -25.11 0.55
CA ALA A 584 -0.28 -25.75 -0.70
C ALA A 584 -1.32 -24.92 -1.48
N GLU A 585 -2.16 -24.14 -0.78
CA GLU A 585 -3.19 -23.31 -1.39
C GLU A 585 -2.55 -22.08 -2.06
N GLN A 586 -1.63 -21.40 -1.39
CA GLN A 586 -0.85 -20.30 -1.94
C GLN A 586 -0.04 -20.76 -3.16
N GLN A 587 0.64 -21.90 -3.08
CA GLN A 587 1.37 -22.47 -4.21
C GLN A 587 0.46 -22.81 -5.40
N ALA A 588 -0.76 -23.29 -5.14
CA ALA A 588 -1.73 -23.57 -6.18
C ALA A 588 -2.23 -22.28 -6.85
N MET A 589 -2.48 -21.24 -6.08
CA MET A 589 -2.85 -19.91 -6.60
C MET A 589 -1.75 -19.32 -7.49
N ILE A 590 -0.49 -19.43 -7.08
CA ILE A 590 0.67 -18.98 -7.87
C ILE A 590 0.74 -19.74 -9.20
N LYS A 591 0.59 -21.06 -9.17
CA LYS A 591 0.64 -21.90 -10.37
C LYS A 591 -0.53 -21.70 -11.32
N ALA A 592 -1.67 -21.24 -10.82
CA ALA A 592 -2.87 -20.97 -11.61
C ALA A 592 -2.81 -19.63 -12.37
N ARG A 593 -1.82 -18.77 -12.09
CA ARG A 593 -1.69 -17.46 -12.78
C ARG A 593 -1.33 -17.66 -14.25
N LYS A 594 -1.94 -16.89 -15.13
CA LYS A 594 -1.70 -16.97 -16.59
C LYS A 594 -0.27 -16.61 -17.00
N ASP A 595 0.42 -15.83 -16.17
CA ASP A 595 1.82 -15.40 -16.36
C ASP A 595 2.83 -16.33 -15.67
N PHE A 596 2.34 -17.46 -15.10
CA PHE A 596 3.21 -18.44 -14.50
C PHE A 596 3.96 -19.20 -15.60
N GLU A 597 5.23 -18.94 -15.77
CA GLU A 597 6.14 -19.64 -16.69
C GLU A 597 7.26 -20.35 -15.91
N GLU A 598 7.85 -21.50 -16.31
CA GLU A 598 9.09 -22.10 -15.74
C GLU A 598 10.30 -21.31 -16.15
N GLY A 599 10.96 -20.66 -15.20
CA GLY A 599 12.06 -19.79 -15.48
C GLY A 599 13.22 -19.92 -14.54
N GLY A 600 14.06 -18.98 -14.66
CA GLY A 600 15.30 -18.87 -13.92
C GLY A 600 16.16 -17.78 -14.49
N GLU A 601 17.38 -17.75 -14.04
CA GLU A 601 18.42 -16.89 -14.56
C GLU A 601 19.28 -17.67 -15.55
N PHE A 602 19.43 -17.14 -16.75
CA PHE A 602 20.17 -17.77 -17.83
C PHE A 602 21.31 -16.84 -18.25
N VAL A 603 22.55 -17.29 -18.07
CA VAL A 603 23.71 -16.64 -18.66
C VAL A 603 23.61 -16.82 -20.17
N ILE A 604 23.40 -15.73 -20.91
CA ILE A 604 23.27 -15.76 -22.38
C ILE A 604 24.56 -15.37 -23.09
N ASP A 605 25.47 -14.70 -22.40
CA ASP A 605 26.85 -14.46 -22.80
C ASP A 605 27.73 -14.13 -21.60
N SER A 606 29.04 -14.35 -21.69
CA SER A 606 29.99 -14.01 -20.63
C SER A 606 31.41 -13.83 -21.15
N MET A 607 32.16 -12.95 -20.49
CA MET A 607 33.55 -12.68 -20.81
C MET A 607 34.33 -12.30 -19.55
N ARG A 608 35.59 -12.61 -19.51
CA ARG A 608 36.51 -12.04 -18.51
C ARG A 608 37.11 -10.75 -19.04
N VAL A 609 36.96 -9.67 -18.29
CA VAL A 609 37.54 -8.35 -18.58
C VAL A 609 38.92 -8.28 -17.93
N GLU A 610 39.95 -8.23 -18.73
CA GLU A 610 41.33 -8.12 -18.23
C GLU A 610 41.65 -6.67 -17.82
N GLY A 611 42.39 -6.53 -16.70
CA GLY A 611 42.86 -5.23 -16.22
C GLY A 611 41.86 -4.42 -15.41
N LEU A 612 40.74 -5.00 -15.03
CA LEU A 612 39.80 -4.39 -14.08
C LEU A 612 40.51 -4.34 -12.70
N THR A 613 40.40 -3.20 -12.03
CA THR A 613 41.04 -2.97 -10.73
C THR A 613 39.94 -2.76 -9.67
N PRO A 614 39.95 -3.57 -8.59
CA PRO A 614 39.07 -3.30 -7.46
C PRO A 614 39.36 -1.93 -6.83
N CYS A 615 38.38 -1.39 -6.13
CA CYS A 615 38.45 -0.06 -5.52
C CYS A 615 38.81 1.06 -6.51
N SER A 616 38.20 1.00 -7.68
CA SER A 616 38.20 2.03 -8.72
C SER A 616 36.87 2.05 -9.46
N TRP A 617 36.55 3.20 -10.07
CA TRP A 617 35.35 3.36 -10.85
C TRP A 617 35.51 2.71 -12.23
N HIS A 618 34.51 1.94 -12.63
CA HIS A 618 34.38 1.34 -13.95
C HIS A 618 33.00 1.62 -14.50
N THR A 619 32.89 2.05 -15.76
CA THR A 619 31.60 2.33 -16.40
C THR A 619 31.01 1.06 -16.98
N LEU A 620 29.88 0.62 -16.46
CA LEU A 620 29.04 -0.42 -17.07
C LEU A 620 28.01 0.22 -17.98
N LYS A 621 27.80 -0.39 -19.16
CA LYS A 621 26.73 0.04 -20.06
C LYS A 621 26.06 -1.17 -20.71
N LEU A 622 24.73 -1.16 -20.75
CA LEU A 622 23.88 -2.11 -21.44
C LEU A 622 23.06 -1.38 -22.49
N ARG A 623 23.16 -1.83 -23.76
CA ARG A 623 22.49 -1.25 -24.92
C ARG A 623 21.51 -2.23 -25.52
N PHE A 624 20.33 -1.74 -25.83
CA PHE A 624 19.22 -2.46 -26.49
C PHE A 624 18.90 -1.80 -27.82
N GLU A 625 18.96 -2.55 -28.93
CA GLU A 625 18.64 -2.09 -30.28
C GLU A 625 17.91 -3.21 -31.04
N GLY A 626 16.59 -3.11 -31.23
CA GLY A 626 15.79 -4.24 -31.66
C GLY A 626 15.96 -5.43 -30.72
N ASP A 627 16.32 -6.59 -31.26
CA ASP A 627 16.57 -7.81 -30.46
C ASP A 627 18.03 -7.95 -30.02
N GLU A 628 18.91 -7.02 -30.43
CA GLU A 628 20.33 -7.01 -30.07
C GLU A 628 20.54 -6.41 -28.68
N ILE A 629 21.30 -7.10 -27.85
CA ILE A 629 21.66 -6.69 -26.50
C ILE A 629 23.19 -6.69 -26.39
N THR A 630 23.77 -5.53 -26.12
CA THR A 630 25.23 -5.38 -26.09
C THR A 630 25.67 -4.76 -24.76
N GLY A 631 26.61 -5.40 -24.08
CA GLY A 631 27.19 -4.91 -22.85
C GLY A 631 28.63 -4.39 -23.04
N TYR A 632 28.95 -3.31 -22.34
CA TYR A 632 30.24 -2.63 -22.39
C TYR A 632 30.78 -2.43 -20.97
N VAL A 633 32.11 -2.53 -20.85
CA VAL A 633 32.88 -2.12 -19.67
C VAL A 633 33.96 -1.13 -20.14
N ASP A 634 34.00 0.06 -19.54
CA ASP A 634 34.91 1.16 -19.88
C ASP A 634 34.94 1.47 -21.41
N GLY A 635 33.75 1.45 -22.00
CA GLY A 635 33.55 1.71 -23.43
C GLY A 635 33.93 0.56 -24.36
N LYS A 636 34.46 -0.56 -23.88
CA LYS A 636 34.78 -1.75 -24.68
C LYS A 636 33.61 -2.73 -24.62
N GLN A 637 33.17 -3.22 -25.79
CA GLN A 637 32.19 -4.30 -25.84
C GLN A 637 32.77 -5.57 -25.21
N VAL A 638 31.99 -6.18 -24.30
CA VAL A 638 32.42 -7.38 -23.55
C VAL A 638 31.44 -8.54 -23.69
N VAL A 639 30.15 -8.27 -23.85
CA VAL A 639 29.12 -9.29 -24.04
C VAL A 639 28.13 -8.84 -25.12
N HIS A 640 27.52 -9.84 -25.80
CA HIS A 640 26.53 -9.61 -26.85
C HIS A 640 25.59 -10.80 -26.98
N ALA A 641 24.31 -10.54 -27.11
CA ALA A 641 23.31 -11.57 -27.37
C ALA A 641 22.15 -11.04 -28.23
N VAL A 642 21.41 -11.96 -28.84
CA VAL A 642 20.17 -11.68 -29.54
C VAL A 642 19.02 -12.33 -28.77
N SER A 643 18.04 -11.55 -28.38
CA SER A 643 16.88 -12.07 -27.65
C SER A 643 15.66 -11.16 -27.83
N ASP A 644 14.55 -11.76 -28.26
CA ASP A 644 13.24 -11.14 -28.50
C ASP A 644 12.26 -11.31 -27.33
N GLN A 645 12.67 -11.93 -26.24
CA GLN A 645 11.77 -12.30 -25.15
C GLN A 645 11.17 -11.09 -24.42
N TYR A 646 11.98 -10.05 -24.18
CA TYR A 646 11.53 -8.79 -23.60
C TYR A 646 11.94 -7.64 -24.50
N GLY A 647 10.95 -7.07 -25.20
CA GLY A 647 11.18 -5.99 -26.17
C GLY A 647 11.17 -4.59 -25.58
N ASN A 648 10.71 -4.43 -24.34
CA ASN A 648 10.57 -3.15 -23.65
C ASN A 648 10.69 -3.31 -22.13
N GLY A 649 10.90 -2.22 -21.42
CA GLY A 649 10.94 -2.18 -19.97
C GLY A 649 11.87 -1.12 -19.41
N MET A 650 11.85 -0.99 -18.10
CA MET A 650 12.58 -0.01 -17.31
C MET A 650 14.06 -0.33 -17.20
N ALA A 651 14.84 0.64 -16.73
CA ALA A 651 16.21 0.47 -16.30
C ALA A 651 16.30 0.19 -14.80
N GLY A 652 17.48 -0.25 -14.35
CA GLY A 652 17.77 -0.46 -12.93
C GLY A 652 19.23 -0.70 -12.64
N LEU A 653 19.54 -0.75 -11.34
CA LEU A 653 20.84 -1.12 -10.80
C LEU A 653 20.68 -2.36 -9.94
N ILE A 654 21.65 -3.28 -10.00
CA ILE A 654 21.59 -4.55 -9.30
C ILE A 654 22.87 -4.84 -8.53
N ALA A 655 22.72 -5.28 -7.29
CA ALA A 655 23.79 -5.81 -6.45
C ALA A 655 23.52 -7.31 -6.22
N PRO A 656 24.20 -8.18 -6.95
CA PRO A 656 23.93 -9.60 -6.91
C PRO A 656 24.16 -10.24 -5.55
N MET A 657 23.35 -11.25 -5.26
CA MET A 657 23.53 -12.11 -4.10
C MET A 657 24.64 -13.12 -4.36
N MET A 658 25.61 -13.17 -3.48
CA MET A 658 26.74 -14.11 -3.52
C MET A 658 26.47 -15.29 -2.60
N GLY A 659 26.17 -16.44 -3.18
CA GLY A 659 25.74 -17.62 -2.42
C GLY A 659 24.37 -17.45 -1.80
N THR A 660 24.17 -17.89 -0.55
CA THR A 660 22.86 -17.92 0.10
C THR A 660 22.60 -16.81 1.10
N THR A 661 23.61 -16.08 1.53
CA THR A 661 23.52 -15.15 2.68
C THR A 661 24.18 -13.80 2.48
N ASN A 662 25.25 -13.73 1.69
CA ASN A 662 25.99 -12.49 1.46
C ASN A 662 25.45 -11.76 0.24
N ILE A 663 25.30 -10.45 0.36
CA ILE A 663 24.83 -9.54 -0.68
C ILE A 663 25.95 -8.53 -0.95
N SER A 664 26.21 -8.28 -2.22
CA SER A 664 27.17 -7.23 -2.62
C SER A 664 26.71 -5.85 -2.17
N THR A 665 27.68 -5.01 -1.80
CA THR A 665 27.41 -3.63 -1.35
C THR A 665 28.18 -2.60 -2.19
N PRO A 666 28.06 -2.64 -3.52
CA PRO A 666 28.76 -1.75 -4.42
C PRO A 666 28.24 -0.32 -4.35
N TYR A 667 29.07 0.60 -4.81
CA TYR A 667 28.65 1.98 -5.09
C TYR A 667 28.34 2.15 -6.56
N PHE A 668 27.43 3.08 -6.85
CA PHE A 668 27.02 3.47 -8.19
C PHE A 668 27.02 4.99 -8.31
N ASP A 669 27.43 5.50 -9.46
CA ASP A 669 27.48 6.92 -9.76
C ASP A 669 27.21 7.17 -11.24
N ASN A 670 26.98 8.42 -11.63
CA ASN A 670 26.83 8.85 -13.01
C ASN A 670 25.81 8.00 -13.81
N LEU A 671 24.64 7.71 -13.19
CA LEU A 671 23.57 6.98 -13.85
C LEU A 671 23.10 7.74 -15.08
N SER A 672 23.06 7.09 -16.24
CA SER A 672 22.64 7.69 -17.48
C SER A 672 21.78 6.74 -18.31
N ILE A 673 20.65 7.25 -18.80
CA ILE A 673 19.72 6.53 -19.67
C ILE A 673 19.51 7.37 -20.94
N LYS A 674 19.79 6.82 -22.10
CA LYS A 674 19.75 7.54 -23.38
C LYS A 674 18.97 6.76 -24.42
N PRO A 675 18.05 7.40 -25.16
CA PRO A 675 17.36 6.75 -26.27
C PRO A 675 18.32 6.51 -27.44
N LEU A 676 18.08 5.46 -28.20
CA LEU A 676 18.76 5.23 -29.49
C LEU A 676 17.94 5.85 -30.64
N GLY A 677 18.66 6.40 -31.62
CA GLY A 677 18.04 7.01 -32.80
C GLY A 677 17.64 8.49 -32.60
N ARG A 678 17.05 9.08 -33.64
CA ARG A 678 16.50 10.45 -33.62
C ARG A 678 15.09 10.43 -32.99
N THR A 679 15.00 10.16 -31.73
CA THR A 679 13.80 10.58 -30.99
C THR A 679 13.92 12.10 -30.83
N SER A 680 12.84 12.82 -31.10
CA SER A 680 12.73 14.18 -30.60
C SER A 680 12.98 14.07 -29.08
N ALA A 681 14.15 14.53 -28.66
CA ALA A 681 14.45 14.59 -27.24
C ALA A 681 13.34 15.40 -26.59
N ASN A 682 12.39 14.74 -25.96
CA ASN A 682 11.55 15.40 -24.99
C ASN A 682 12.48 15.70 -23.82
N ASN A 683 13.24 16.80 -23.96
CA ASN A 683 14.00 17.38 -22.85
C ASN A 683 13.00 17.91 -21.84
N LEU A 684 12.24 17.00 -21.24
CA LEU A 684 11.38 17.30 -20.12
C LEU A 684 12.32 17.41 -18.93
N THR A 685 12.69 18.62 -18.61
CA THR A 685 13.24 18.90 -17.30
C THR A 685 12.20 18.42 -16.29
N PRO A 686 12.58 17.62 -15.28
CA PRO A 686 11.67 17.27 -14.20
C PRO A 686 10.99 18.52 -13.66
N VAL A 687 9.72 18.41 -13.26
CA VAL A 687 8.96 19.56 -12.74
C VAL A 687 9.73 20.13 -11.56
N SER A 688 9.96 21.45 -11.59
CA SER A 688 10.54 22.17 -10.46
C SER A 688 9.53 22.20 -9.29
N GLY A 689 10.00 22.13 -8.06
CA GLY A 689 9.14 22.25 -6.88
C GLY A 689 9.07 21.02 -5.99
N VAL A 690 9.87 19.99 -6.27
CA VAL A 690 10.11 18.93 -5.28
C VAL A 690 10.81 19.52 -4.09
N VAL A 691 10.27 19.32 -2.91
CA VAL A 691 10.84 19.82 -1.66
C VAL A 691 11.27 18.65 -0.77
N PRO A 692 12.32 18.81 0.04
CA PRO A 692 12.79 17.79 0.95
C PRO A 692 11.68 17.25 1.86
N LEU A 693 11.78 15.96 2.23
CA LEU A 693 10.88 15.32 3.20
C LEU A 693 11.10 15.88 4.61
N TYR A 694 12.34 16.13 4.98
CA TYR A 694 12.77 16.55 6.31
C TYR A 694 13.61 17.83 6.26
N PRO A 695 13.02 18.96 5.85
CA PRO A 695 13.78 20.20 5.72
C PRO A 695 14.42 20.60 7.06
N HIS A 696 15.67 21.02 7.04
CA HIS A 696 16.31 21.59 8.24
C HIS A 696 15.51 22.79 8.72
N LYS A 697 15.10 22.78 9.98
CA LYS A 697 14.58 23.99 10.63
C LYS A 697 15.73 25.00 10.67
N LYS A 698 15.61 26.07 9.87
CA LYS A 698 16.54 27.21 9.92
C LYS A 698 16.54 27.87 11.29
#